data_38563d542b197fcf823db4c7293bf02a
#
_entry.id   38563d542b197fcf823db4c7293bf02a
#
_cell.length_a   1.000
_cell.length_b   1.000
_cell.length_c   1.000
_cell.angle_alpha   90.00
_cell.angle_beta   90.00
_cell.angle_gamma   90.00
#
_symmetry.space_group_name_H-M   'P 1'
#
loop_
_entity.id
_entity.type
_entity.pdbx_description
1 polymer ?
#
loop_
_entity_poly.entity_id
_entity_poly.type
_entity_poly.pdbx_seq_one_letter_code
_entity_poly.pdbx_strand_id
1 'polypeptide(L)'
;MAVDKCLTEVKRVVKDLLTDDEINLVLTKVKSNLAISKAAKEVDVNDSKIAQKVIDEIELEQAQNKRNLANDTIKSIEEANNIIENFAKNPVKGIRALLVGIEDFGVGSRRSVGNEQTALEEVYMRNFFTDLEKADVVDVFSDGKMDLEVYRELSGVDTGVKQAKALADVIKKHNEILRTQLNNLGANIGKLDDWITRQFHDPDKMIGAAGRTETDWRVHQRAWREYVKTELDMERTFPEAKNVDEILDEIYTKLRSGVFFKSEGLDNIYGSSSLAKKLSHNRVLHFKDADARFRYDQKFGSGKLRENMVHGIQLASRNIAMMNRLGTKPKANFERILRILQVHYAKVNPKIARDLKVSKFNKEFAEVDGSVYSIENEIGAKVGMAVRFFQGTGKLGFATISSFADLATYMTETNYQGRGLFTGLTEALGQLTGLSRNKQALDVLSVVSNSTIGTMNQKMSMRGDMTGKFASLSSLFYRMNALNYWVSNLKSAMTVGVARMYGMKKGVSFDKLTNRERNLLTLYRIDAGKWDMLRSVSSLEADGKTYMTAEKIDEISNESISSYLGRKVSKREADNFKMDLQLSYRNLLIDRAMHGTPEPDAAVRATLNRGWKRGTWEGELMRLFTQFKSFPTSIWM
;
A
#
# COMPACT_ATOMS: atom_id res chain seq x y z
N MET A 1 35.82 27.83 2.37
CA MET A 1 36.39 28.15 3.71
C MET A 1 35.40 28.05 4.88
N ALA A 2 34.23 28.66 4.86
CA ALA A 2 33.26 28.56 5.96
C ALA A 2 32.65 27.15 6.08
N VAL A 3 32.26 26.56 4.96
CA VAL A 3 31.71 25.19 4.88
C VAL A 3 32.71 24.16 5.37
N ASP A 4 33.98 24.27 5.04
CA ASP A 4 34.99 23.31 5.48
C ASP A 4 35.25 23.37 6.99
N LYS A 5 35.15 24.56 7.62
CA LYS A 5 35.22 24.71 9.07
C LYS A 5 34.02 24.05 9.77
N CYS A 6 32.81 24.23 9.26
CA CYS A 6 31.59 23.63 9.76
C CYS A 6 31.66 22.09 9.69
N LEU A 7 32.09 21.55 8.54
CA LEU A 7 32.27 20.10 8.34
C LEU A 7 33.34 19.50 9.23
N THR A 8 34.43 20.25 9.49
CA THR A 8 35.50 19.81 10.41
C THR A 8 35.00 19.76 11.86
N GLU A 9 34.18 20.75 12.27
CA GLU A 9 33.62 20.77 13.61
C GLU A 9 32.56 19.67 13.81
N VAL A 10 31.68 19.43 12.83
CA VAL A 10 30.75 18.29 12.84
C VAL A 10 31.51 16.98 12.93
N LYS A 11 32.55 16.77 12.13
CA LYS A 11 33.42 15.58 12.23
C LYS A 11 34.02 15.40 13.62
N ARG A 12 34.47 16.49 14.23
CA ARG A 12 35.08 16.45 15.58
C ARG A 12 34.07 16.00 16.64
N VAL A 13 32.84 16.53 16.58
CA VAL A 13 31.78 16.26 17.57
C VAL A 13 31.22 14.82 17.44
N VAL A 14 31.09 14.31 16.22
CA VAL A 14 30.43 13.01 15.97
C VAL A 14 31.42 11.84 15.84
N LYS A 15 32.74 12.07 15.82
CA LYS A 15 33.76 11.04 15.58
C LYS A 15 33.72 9.89 16.59
N ASP A 16 33.38 10.16 17.83
CA ASP A 16 33.32 9.17 18.90
C ASP A 16 31.93 8.54 19.08
N LEU A 17 30.93 9.03 18.33
CA LEU A 17 29.53 8.62 18.44
C LEU A 17 29.03 7.83 17.26
N LEU A 18 29.66 7.95 16.09
CA LEU A 18 29.21 7.40 14.81
C LEU A 18 30.34 6.66 14.08
N THR A 19 29.95 5.67 13.28
CA THR A 19 30.84 5.01 12.32
C THR A 19 31.22 5.93 11.16
N ASP A 20 32.29 5.64 10.43
CA ASP A 20 32.74 6.45 9.27
C ASP A 20 31.65 6.60 8.21
N ASP A 21 30.82 5.57 7.96
CA ASP A 21 29.69 5.61 7.03
C ASP A 21 28.58 6.54 7.52
N GLU A 22 28.28 6.51 8.82
CA GLU A 22 27.32 7.42 9.44
C GLU A 22 27.84 8.87 9.44
N ILE A 23 29.14 9.07 9.66
CA ILE A 23 29.77 10.39 9.55
C ILE A 23 29.65 10.94 8.13
N ASN A 24 29.87 10.13 7.11
CA ASN A 24 29.71 10.54 5.70
C ASN A 24 28.25 10.90 5.38
N LEU A 25 27.27 10.14 5.92
CA LEU A 25 25.86 10.46 5.77
C LEU A 25 25.50 11.80 6.42
N VAL A 26 26.04 12.07 7.61
CA VAL A 26 25.89 13.34 8.34
C VAL A 26 26.42 14.49 7.52
N LEU A 27 27.64 14.35 6.99
CA LEU A 27 28.27 15.39 6.17
C LEU A 27 27.48 15.67 4.90
N THR A 28 26.91 14.65 4.28
CA THR A 28 26.02 14.79 3.12
C THR A 28 24.74 15.54 3.47
N LYS A 29 24.10 15.25 4.62
CA LYS A 29 22.92 15.99 5.12
C LYS A 29 23.25 17.45 5.42
N VAL A 30 24.40 17.76 6.05
CA VAL A 30 24.84 19.14 6.31
C VAL A 30 25.00 19.91 5.01
N LYS A 31 25.65 19.31 4.01
CA LYS A 31 25.86 19.91 2.69
C LYS A 31 24.55 20.16 1.96
N SER A 32 23.62 19.20 2.01
CA SER A 32 22.28 19.33 1.42
C SER A 32 21.48 20.48 2.06
N ASN A 33 21.49 20.57 3.40
CA ASN A 33 20.77 21.64 4.11
C ASN A 33 21.40 23.01 3.84
N LEU A 34 22.72 23.11 3.75
CA LEU A 34 23.42 24.33 3.34
C LEU A 34 23.05 24.77 1.92
N ALA A 35 22.94 23.82 0.99
CA ALA A 35 22.54 24.12 -0.39
C ALA A 35 21.07 24.59 -0.45
N ILE A 36 20.18 24.00 0.33
CA ILE A 36 18.76 24.39 0.42
C ILE A 36 18.62 25.79 1.03
N SER A 37 19.32 26.11 2.13
CA SER A 37 19.27 27.42 2.77
C SER A 37 19.85 28.52 1.87
N LYS A 38 20.90 28.22 1.10
CA LYS A 38 21.45 29.15 0.10
C LYS A 38 20.48 29.39 -1.06
N ALA A 39 19.81 28.35 -1.54
CA ALA A 39 18.83 28.46 -2.63
C ALA A 39 17.57 29.22 -2.20
N ALA A 40 17.19 29.13 -0.92
CA ALA A 40 16.05 29.86 -0.34
C ALA A 40 16.36 31.35 -0.09
N LYS A 41 17.57 31.84 -0.38
CA LYS A 41 18.03 33.24 -0.10
C LYS A 41 17.76 33.64 1.36
N GLU A 42 17.90 32.74 2.30
CA GLU A 42 17.83 33.08 3.72
C GLU A 42 18.96 34.05 4.07
N VAL A 43 18.59 35.23 4.55
CA VAL A 43 19.48 36.39 4.73
C VAL A 43 20.49 36.18 5.88
N ASP A 44 20.32 35.15 6.71
CA ASP A 44 21.15 34.91 7.90
C ASP A 44 21.57 33.44 8.00
N VAL A 45 22.36 32.96 7.04
CA VAL A 45 22.93 31.60 7.07
C VAL A 45 24.07 31.55 8.08
N ASN A 46 23.79 31.28 9.34
CA ASN A 46 24.81 31.03 10.34
C ASN A 46 25.17 29.54 10.33
N ASP A 47 26.37 29.21 9.86
CA ASP A 47 26.90 27.84 9.74
C ASP A 47 26.78 27.05 11.07
N SER A 48 26.89 27.71 12.21
CA SER A 48 26.73 27.13 13.54
C SER A 48 25.29 26.68 13.82
N LYS A 49 24.28 27.45 13.40
CA LYS A 49 22.86 27.08 13.55
C LYS A 49 22.49 25.89 12.66
N ILE A 50 23.05 25.81 11.46
CA ILE A 50 22.84 24.69 10.54
C ILE A 50 23.49 23.43 11.10
N ALA A 51 24.71 23.53 11.61
CA ALA A 51 25.40 22.41 12.22
C ALA A 51 24.62 21.89 13.45
N GLN A 52 24.14 22.80 14.32
CA GLN A 52 23.31 22.41 15.47
C GLN A 52 22.01 21.75 15.03
N LYS A 53 21.30 22.27 14.05
CA LYS A 53 20.08 21.68 13.49
C LYS A 53 20.32 20.26 12.99
N VAL A 54 21.44 20.02 12.32
CA VAL A 54 21.79 18.67 11.82
C VAL A 54 22.14 17.73 12.98
N ILE A 55 22.83 18.21 14.01
CA ILE A 55 23.11 17.43 15.23
C ILE A 55 21.79 17.05 15.91
N ASP A 56 20.88 17.98 16.11
CA ASP A 56 19.56 17.76 16.71
C ASP A 56 18.74 16.76 15.88
N GLU A 57 18.80 16.84 14.54
CA GLU A 57 18.14 15.88 13.63
C GLU A 57 18.72 14.47 13.79
N ILE A 58 20.04 14.34 13.96
CA ILE A 58 20.71 13.05 14.16
C ILE A 58 20.37 12.43 15.51
N GLU A 59 20.40 13.21 16.56
CA GLU A 59 20.01 12.74 17.90
C GLU A 59 18.54 12.27 17.90
N LEU A 60 17.67 13.04 17.24
CA LEU A 60 16.27 12.67 17.07
C LEU A 60 16.14 11.38 16.24
N GLU A 61 16.91 11.22 15.16
CA GLU A 61 16.90 10.01 14.34
C GLU A 61 17.40 8.80 15.12
N GLN A 62 18.45 8.95 15.93
CA GLN A 62 18.96 7.87 16.79
C GLN A 62 17.96 7.46 17.86
N ALA A 63 17.32 8.43 18.51
CA ALA A 63 16.25 8.17 19.47
C ALA A 63 15.07 7.45 18.82
N GLN A 64 14.68 7.88 17.61
CA GLN A 64 13.63 7.24 16.83
C GLN A 64 14.01 5.81 16.43
N ASN A 65 15.25 5.56 16.01
CA ASN A 65 15.74 4.23 15.67
C ASN A 65 15.73 3.28 16.86
N LYS A 66 16.15 3.74 18.06
CA LYS A 66 16.08 2.95 19.31
C LYS A 66 14.64 2.61 19.65
N ARG A 67 13.73 3.58 19.55
CA ARG A 67 12.30 3.39 19.77
C ARG A 67 11.70 2.42 18.78
N ASN A 68 12.01 2.56 17.49
CA ASN A 68 11.56 1.66 16.44
C ASN A 68 12.03 0.22 16.71
N LEU A 69 13.29 0.04 17.11
CA LEU A 69 13.83 -1.29 17.43
C LEU A 69 13.09 -1.94 18.61
N ALA A 70 12.77 -1.18 19.65
CA ALA A 70 12.00 -1.67 20.78
C ALA A 70 10.58 -2.07 20.36
N ASN A 71 9.88 -1.21 19.61
CA ASN A 71 8.54 -1.48 19.10
C ASN A 71 8.52 -2.69 18.15
N ASP A 72 9.48 -2.80 17.24
CA ASP A 72 9.63 -3.93 16.32
C ASP A 72 9.86 -5.24 17.07
N THR A 73 10.63 -5.20 18.17
CA THR A 73 10.89 -6.38 19.01
C THR A 73 9.63 -6.81 19.73
N ILE A 74 8.89 -5.89 20.36
CA ILE A 74 7.62 -6.16 21.03
C ILE A 74 6.63 -6.75 20.03
N LYS A 75 6.43 -6.11 18.89
CA LYS A 75 5.53 -6.58 17.83
C LYS A 75 5.90 -7.97 17.32
N SER A 76 7.19 -8.26 17.15
CA SER A 76 7.65 -9.59 16.73
C SER A 76 7.33 -10.68 17.78
N ILE A 77 7.46 -10.34 19.07
CA ILE A 77 7.11 -11.25 20.18
C ILE A 77 5.59 -11.46 20.22
N GLU A 78 4.80 -10.39 20.12
CA GLU A 78 3.34 -10.48 20.12
C GLU A 78 2.81 -11.34 18.96
N GLU A 79 3.34 -11.16 17.74
CA GLU A 79 2.94 -12.00 16.61
C GLU A 79 3.39 -13.45 16.77
N ALA A 80 4.58 -13.71 17.31
CA ALA A 80 5.03 -15.06 17.60
C ALA A 80 4.15 -15.75 18.67
N ASN A 81 3.82 -15.03 19.75
CA ASN A 81 2.92 -15.54 20.79
C ASN A 81 1.51 -15.81 20.25
N ASN A 82 0.98 -14.90 19.46
CA ASN A 82 -0.31 -15.12 18.79
C ASN A 82 -0.32 -16.41 17.93
N ILE A 83 0.79 -16.70 17.25
CA ILE A 83 0.93 -17.92 16.47
C ILE A 83 1.03 -19.16 17.39
N ILE A 84 1.77 -19.08 18.49
CA ILE A 84 1.92 -20.16 19.46
C ILE A 84 0.55 -20.49 20.09
N GLU A 85 -0.24 -19.50 20.44
CA GLU A 85 -1.53 -19.66 21.10
C GLU A 85 -2.61 -20.18 20.13
N ASN A 86 -2.74 -19.55 18.97
CA ASN A 86 -3.86 -19.83 18.06
C ASN A 86 -3.54 -20.89 17.00
N PHE A 87 -2.25 -21.18 16.75
CA PHE A 87 -1.81 -22.16 15.75
C PHE A 87 -0.84 -23.21 16.33
N ALA A 88 -1.00 -23.56 17.60
CA ALA A 88 -0.09 -24.46 18.33
C ALA A 88 0.22 -25.76 17.57
N LYS A 89 -0.77 -26.36 16.92
CA LYS A 89 -0.64 -27.62 16.15
C LYS A 89 0.00 -27.43 14.78
N ASN A 90 -0.08 -26.23 14.19
CA ASN A 90 0.42 -25.93 12.85
C ASN A 90 0.90 -24.48 12.72
N PRO A 91 2.07 -24.12 13.29
CA PRO A 91 2.59 -22.75 13.22
C PRO A 91 2.97 -22.31 11.80
N VAL A 92 3.23 -23.25 10.88
CA VAL A 92 3.42 -22.94 9.44
C VAL A 92 2.14 -22.29 8.88
N LYS A 93 0.96 -22.78 9.28
CA LYS A 93 -0.31 -22.17 8.93
C LYS A 93 -0.48 -20.79 9.58
N GLY A 94 -0.04 -20.63 10.83
CA GLY A 94 -0.02 -19.32 11.53
C GLY A 94 0.84 -18.28 10.83
N ILE A 95 2.02 -18.64 10.32
CA ILE A 95 2.85 -17.74 9.51
C ILE A 95 2.16 -17.32 8.20
N ARG A 96 1.50 -18.26 7.52
CA ARG A 96 0.72 -17.91 6.32
C ARG A 96 -0.47 -17.01 6.66
N ALA A 97 -1.14 -17.26 7.80
CA ALA A 97 -2.19 -16.39 8.29
C ALA A 97 -1.70 -14.95 8.56
N LEU A 98 -0.47 -14.78 9.07
CA LEU A 98 0.14 -13.46 9.25
C LEU A 98 0.40 -12.75 7.91
N LEU A 99 0.93 -13.45 6.91
CA LEU A 99 1.33 -12.84 5.64
C LEU A 99 0.13 -12.62 4.71
N VAL A 100 -0.66 -13.66 4.42
CA VAL A 100 -1.67 -13.65 3.35
C VAL A 100 -3.09 -13.91 3.84
N GLY A 101 -3.28 -14.25 5.11
CA GLY A 101 -4.57 -14.63 5.69
C GLY A 101 -4.92 -16.08 5.40
N ILE A 102 -5.51 -16.74 6.39
CA ILE A 102 -6.05 -18.10 6.26
C ILE A 102 -7.34 -18.20 7.05
N GLU A 103 -8.31 -18.87 6.47
CA GLU A 103 -9.55 -19.26 7.09
C GLU A 103 -9.74 -20.78 6.90
N ASP A 104 -10.02 -21.51 7.98
CA ASP A 104 -10.22 -22.95 7.95
C ASP A 104 -11.18 -23.34 9.08
N PHE A 105 -12.45 -23.56 8.72
CA PHE A 105 -13.52 -24.01 9.63
C PHE A 105 -13.59 -23.28 10.98
N GLY A 106 -13.42 -21.94 10.95
CA GLY A 106 -13.45 -21.08 12.14
C GLY A 106 -12.12 -20.99 12.89
N VAL A 107 -11.06 -21.67 12.42
CA VAL A 107 -9.70 -21.51 12.93
C VAL A 107 -8.87 -20.79 11.90
N GLY A 108 -8.35 -19.61 12.24
CA GLY A 108 -7.54 -18.84 11.31
C GLY A 108 -7.36 -17.39 11.74
N SER A 109 -6.78 -16.61 10.90
CA SER A 109 -6.75 -15.15 11.02
C SER A 109 -6.78 -14.53 9.63
N ARG A 110 -7.68 -13.59 9.46
CA ARG A 110 -7.81 -12.78 8.24
C ARG A 110 -7.14 -11.39 8.40
N ARG A 111 -6.61 -11.07 9.59
CA ARG A 111 -5.75 -9.89 9.83
C ARG A 111 -4.33 -10.19 9.37
N SER A 112 -4.12 -10.18 8.08
CA SER A 112 -2.83 -10.41 7.41
C SER A 112 -2.27 -9.14 6.78
N VAL A 113 -0.99 -9.15 6.44
CA VAL A 113 -0.37 -8.06 5.66
C VAL A 113 -1.13 -7.84 4.35
N GLY A 114 -1.44 -8.93 3.61
CA GLY A 114 -2.12 -8.85 2.32
C GLY A 114 -3.54 -8.30 2.40
N ASN A 115 -4.31 -8.71 3.40
CA ASN A 115 -5.69 -8.23 3.57
C ASN A 115 -5.72 -6.79 4.07
N GLU A 116 -4.82 -6.41 5.00
CA GLU A 116 -4.69 -5.01 5.42
C GLU A 116 -4.28 -4.09 4.28
N GLN A 117 -3.38 -4.53 3.41
CA GLN A 117 -3.02 -3.76 2.22
C GLN A 117 -4.26 -3.50 1.34
N THR A 118 -5.08 -4.52 1.08
CA THR A 118 -6.29 -4.39 0.28
C THR A 118 -7.30 -3.43 0.93
N ALA A 119 -7.52 -3.57 2.23
CA ALA A 119 -8.45 -2.70 2.96
C ALA A 119 -7.99 -1.23 2.98
N LEU A 120 -6.70 -0.98 3.19
CA LEU A 120 -6.13 0.37 3.16
C LEU A 120 -6.21 0.99 1.77
N GLU A 121 -5.93 0.21 0.73
CA GLU A 121 -6.02 0.65 -0.66
C GLU A 121 -7.45 1.11 -1.00
N GLU A 122 -8.46 0.31 -0.66
CA GLU A 122 -9.87 0.65 -0.86
C GLU A 122 -10.28 1.91 -0.10
N VAL A 123 -9.89 2.03 1.16
CA VAL A 123 -10.23 3.19 2.02
C VAL A 123 -9.58 4.48 1.52
N TYR A 124 -8.28 4.47 1.25
CA TYR A 124 -7.59 5.68 0.80
C TYR A 124 -8.03 6.10 -0.60
N MET A 125 -8.22 5.14 -1.49
CA MET A 125 -8.71 5.40 -2.84
C MET A 125 -10.09 6.05 -2.80
N ARG A 126 -11.01 5.46 -2.02
CA ARG A 126 -12.34 6.01 -1.88
C ARG A 126 -12.33 7.43 -1.29
N ASN A 127 -11.62 7.63 -0.17
CA ASN A 127 -11.56 8.95 0.45
C ASN A 127 -11.03 10.01 -0.52
N PHE A 128 -10.01 9.65 -1.30
CA PHE A 128 -9.47 10.49 -2.35
C PHE A 128 -10.53 10.87 -3.40
N PHE A 129 -11.26 9.89 -3.95
CA PHE A 129 -12.30 10.16 -4.94
C PHE A 129 -13.49 10.93 -4.35
N THR A 130 -13.87 10.65 -3.11
CA THR A 130 -14.91 11.43 -2.42
C THR A 130 -14.53 12.92 -2.29
N ASP A 131 -13.26 13.21 -2.00
CA ASP A 131 -12.80 14.59 -1.92
C ASP A 131 -12.68 15.24 -3.31
N LEU A 132 -12.34 14.48 -4.36
CA LEU A 132 -12.42 14.97 -5.75
C LEU A 132 -13.86 15.33 -6.16
N GLU A 133 -14.84 14.49 -5.79
CA GLU A 133 -16.26 14.76 -6.03
C GLU A 133 -16.74 16.02 -5.30
N LYS A 134 -16.37 16.18 -4.02
CA LYS A 134 -16.71 17.39 -3.23
C LYS A 134 -16.08 18.66 -3.77
N ALA A 135 -14.92 18.56 -4.37
CA ALA A 135 -14.20 19.69 -4.98
C ALA A 135 -14.61 19.95 -6.44
N ASP A 136 -15.49 19.12 -7.02
CA ASP A 136 -15.93 19.18 -8.42
C ASP A 136 -14.77 19.12 -9.43
N VAL A 137 -13.80 18.23 -9.19
CA VAL A 137 -12.58 18.10 -10.01
C VAL A 137 -12.33 16.66 -10.52
N VAL A 138 -13.34 15.78 -10.46
CA VAL A 138 -13.22 14.39 -10.94
C VAL A 138 -12.89 14.34 -12.42
N ASP A 139 -13.53 15.18 -13.24
CA ASP A 139 -13.31 15.22 -14.68
C ASP A 139 -11.92 15.75 -15.01
N VAL A 140 -11.46 16.80 -14.31
CA VAL A 140 -10.10 17.36 -14.44
C VAL A 140 -9.03 16.31 -14.12
N PHE A 141 -9.21 15.55 -13.02
CA PHE A 141 -8.33 14.44 -12.66
C PHE A 141 -8.36 13.31 -13.69
N SER A 142 -9.53 13.03 -14.26
CA SER A 142 -9.74 11.89 -15.17
C SER A 142 -9.19 12.15 -16.57
N ASP A 143 -9.38 13.36 -17.11
CA ASP A 143 -8.98 13.69 -18.49
C ASP A 143 -7.51 14.12 -18.61
N GLY A 144 -6.94 14.66 -17.52
CA GLY A 144 -5.53 15.05 -17.42
C GLY A 144 -5.13 16.25 -18.26
N LYS A 145 -6.10 17.03 -18.79
CA LYS A 145 -5.78 18.17 -19.64
C LYS A 145 -5.10 19.32 -18.90
N MET A 146 -5.32 19.41 -17.59
CA MET A 146 -4.73 20.41 -16.70
C MET A 146 -3.56 19.86 -15.87
N ASP A 147 -2.98 18.71 -16.25
CA ASP A 147 -1.91 18.09 -15.46
C ASP A 147 -0.72 19.05 -15.25
N LEU A 148 -0.33 19.85 -16.24
CA LEU A 148 0.78 20.80 -16.11
C LEU A 148 0.46 21.90 -15.09
N GLU A 149 -0.73 22.50 -15.17
CA GLU A 149 -1.19 23.50 -14.21
C GLU A 149 -1.23 22.93 -12.79
N VAL A 150 -1.69 21.71 -12.63
CA VAL A 150 -1.70 21.02 -11.33
C VAL A 150 -0.27 20.77 -10.82
N TYR A 151 0.68 20.38 -11.68
CA TYR A 151 2.09 20.25 -11.28
C TYR A 151 2.67 21.58 -10.78
N ARG A 152 2.34 22.70 -11.43
CA ARG A 152 2.74 24.04 -11.00
C ARG A 152 2.15 24.41 -9.64
N GLU A 153 0.83 24.22 -9.44
CA GLU A 153 0.14 24.45 -8.16
C GLU A 153 0.69 23.56 -7.02
N LEU A 154 1.01 22.29 -7.31
CA LEU A 154 1.65 21.40 -6.36
C LEU A 154 3.03 21.91 -5.94
N SER A 155 3.75 22.59 -6.84
CA SER A 155 5.07 23.18 -6.59
C SER A 155 4.99 24.59 -5.97
N GLY A 156 3.80 25.09 -5.65
CA GLY A 156 3.60 26.39 -5.02
C GLY A 156 3.51 27.57 -6.01
N VAL A 157 3.42 27.30 -7.31
CA VAL A 157 3.24 28.33 -8.35
C VAL A 157 1.73 28.54 -8.53
N ASP A 158 1.25 29.77 -8.28
CA ASP A 158 -0.15 30.13 -8.53
C ASP A 158 -0.38 30.29 -10.04
N THR A 159 -1.20 29.43 -10.62
CA THR A 159 -1.52 29.44 -12.06
C THR A 159 -2.74 30.31 -12.38
N GLY A 160 -3.48 30.77 -11.37
CA GLY A 160 -4.76 31.44 -11.53
C GLY A 160 -5.91 30.50 -11.99
N VAL A 161 -5.66 29.20 -12.20
CA VAL A 161 -6.65 28.21 -12.65
C VAL A 161 -7.29 27.55 -11.44
N LYS A 162 -8.53 27.95 -11.10
CA LYS A 162 -9.24 27.50 -9.90
C LYS A 162 -9.35 25.97 -9.78
N GLN A 163 -9.65 25.29 -10.88
CA GLN A 163 -9.80 23.83 -10.88
C GLN A 163 -8.46 23.11 -10.67
N ALA A 164 -7.36 23.61 -11.27
CA ALA A 164 -6.04 23.06 -11.03
C ALA A 164 -5.61 23.21 -9.56
N LYS A 165 -5.89 24.38 -8.97
CA LYS A 165 -5.64 24.65 -7.55
C LYS A 165 -6.45 23.72 -6.65
N ALA A 166 -7.76 23.58 -6.89
CA ALA A 166 -8.64 22.70 -6.12
C ALA A 166 -8.17 21.24 -6.18
N LEU A 167 -7.77 20.75 -7.37
CA LEU A 167 -7.20 19.41 -7.52
C LEU A 167 -5.87 19.26 -6.80
N ALA A 168 -4.98 20.25 -6.88
CA ALA A 168 -3.70 20.24 -6.17
C ALA A 168 -3.90 20.20 -4.64
N ASP A 169 -4.88 20.94 -4.11
CA ASP A 169 -5.20 20.95 -2.67
C ASP A 169 -5.72 19.57 -2.20
N VAL A 170 -6.57 18.90 -2.98
CA VAL A 170 -7.01 17.52 -2.68
C VAL A 170 -5.80 16.57 -2.67
N ILE A 171 -4.92 16.64 -3.67
CA ILE A 171 -3.72 15.80 -3.74
C ILE A 171 -2.80 16.06 -2.54
N LYS A 172 -2.52 17.33 -2.19
CA LYS A 172 -1.70 17.71 -1.02
C LYS A 172 -2.29 17.13 0.28
N LYS A 173 -3.60 17.25 0.48
CA LYS A 173 -4.31 16.69 1.63
C LYS A 173 -4.09 15.18 1.76
N HIS A 174 -4.29 14.43 0.69
CA HIS A 174 -4.17 12.96 0.74
C HIS A 174 -2.71 12.49 0.86
N ASN A 175 -1.76 13.19 0.23
CA ASN A 175 -0.34 12.93 0.44
C ASN A 175 0.06 13.13 1.91
N GLU A 176 -0.47 14.17 2.58
CA GLU A 176 -0.20 14.44 3.99
C GLU A 176 -0.81 13.38 4.91
N ILE A 177 -2.02 12.88 4.60
CA ILE A 177 -2.64 11.76 5.32
C ILE A 177 -1.73 10.53 5.24
N LEU A 178 -1.27 10.15 4.05
CA LEU A 178 -0.40 9.00 3.85
C LEU A 178 0.95 9.17 4.56
N ARG A 179 1.56 10.36 4.46
CA ARG A 179 2.80 10.71 5.15
C ARG A 179 2.66 10.57 6.66
N THR A 180 1.60 11.10 7.22
CA THR A 180 1.31 11.06 8.67
C THR A 180 1.14 9.62 9.15
N GLN A 181 0.41 8.78 8.39
CA GLN A 181 0.24 7.37 8.73
C GLN A 181 1.57 6.60 8.73
N LEU A 182 2.41 6.81 7.72
CA LEU A 182 3.74 6.20 7.67
C LEU A 182 4.63 6.66 8.84
N ASN A 183 4.59 7.95 9.19
CA ASN A 183 5.34 8.50 10.32
C ASN A 183 4.85 7.95 11.67
N ASN A 184 3.56 7.75 11.82
CA ASN A 184 2.98 7.11 13.02
C ASN A 184 3.51 5.69 13.22
N LEU A 185 3.83 4.98 12.14
CA LEU A 185 4.40 3.64 12.16
C LEU A 185 5.93 3.61 12.27
N GLY A 186 6.58 4.77 12.38
CA GLY A 186 8.02 4.86 12.64
C GLY A 186 8.87 5.30 11.44
N ALA A 187 8.26 5.73 10.32
CA ALA A 187 8.97 6.48 9.31
C ALA A 187 9.31 7.89 9.84
N ASN A 188 10.24 8.57 9.18
CA ASN A 188 10.59 9.95 9.46
C ASN A 188 10.61 10.74 8.16
N ILE A 189 9.42 10.81 7.51
CA ILE A 189 9.25 11.49 6.24
C ILE A 189 9.03 12.97 6.52
N GLY A 190 9.99 13.82 6.13
CA GLY A 190 9.88 15.27 6.22
C GLY A 190 8.70 15.80 5.41
N LYS A 191 8.17 16.95 5.81
CA LYS A 191 7.20 17.70 5.01
C LYS A 191 7.96 18.50 3.97
N LEU A 192 7.61 18.31 2.70
CA LEU A 192 8.09 19.12 1.58
C LEU A 192 6.92 19.94 1.05
N ASP A 193 7.07 21.25 0.99
CA ASP A 193 5.99 22.15 0.52
C ASP A 193 5.73 21.99 -0.98
N ASP A 194 6.73 21.51 -1.74
CA ASP A 194 6.68 21.21 -3.18
C ASP A 194 6.50 19.71 -3.46
N TRP A 195 5.82 18.97 -2.55
CA TRP A 195 5.62 17.54 -2.71
C TRP A 195 4.67 17.23 -3.87
N ILE A 196 5.22 16.83 -5.00
CA ILE A 196 4.48 16.16 -6.07
C ILE A 196 4.55 14.65 -5.83
N THR A 197 3.44 13.96 -6.02
CA THR A 197 3.30 12.51 -5.87
C THR A 197 4.48 11.76 -6.50
N ARG A 198 4.90 10.65 -5.89
CA ARG A 198 6.03 9.85 -6.37
C ARG A 198 5.82 9.44 -7.82
N GLN A 199 6.79 9.74 -8.66
CA GLN A 199 6.73 9.46 -10.08
C GLN A 199 6.84 7.97 -10.35
N PHE A 200 5.98 7.48 -11.23
CA PHE A 200 6.03 6.14 -11.76
C PHE A 200 6.79 6.15 -13.09
N HIS A 201 7.81 5.33 -13.23
CA HIS A 201 8.57 5.22 -14.47
C HIS A 201 7.98 4.11 -15.34
N ASP A 202 7.80 4.44 -16.62
CA ASP A 202 7.37 3.46 -17.62
C ASP A 202 8.61 2.72 -18.17
N PRO A 203 8.76 1.41 -17.90
CA PRO A 203 9.91 0.63 -18.38
C PRO A 203 10.08 0.70 -19.88
N ASP A 204 8.98 0.74 -20.66
CA ASP A 204 9.02 0.81 -22.10
C ASP A 204 9.62 2.10 -22.63
N LYS A 205 9.29 3.22 -21.96
CA LYS A 205 9.86 4.53 -22.28
C LYS A 205 11.33 4.63 -21.84
N MET A 206 11.69 3.99 -20.74
CA MET A 206 13.08 3.94 -20.27
C MET A 206 13.98 3.18 -21.24
N ILE A 207 13.53 1.99 -21.73
CA ILE A 207 14.27 1.17 -22.70
C ILE A 207 14.31 1.84 -24.08
N GLY A 208 13.32 2.64 -24.40
CA GLY A 208 13.23 3.37 -25.66
C GLY A 208 13.84 4.77 -25.63
N ALA A 209 14.66 5.13 -24.64
CA ALA A 209 15.17 6.49 -24.43
C ALA A 209 15.94 7.05 -25.64
N ALA A 210 16.68 6.22 -26.39
CA ALA A 210 17.41 6.60 -27.61
C ALA A 210 16.63 6.31 -28.91
N GLY A 211 15.38 5.85 -28.83
CA GLY A 211 14.55 5.45 -29.97
C GLY A 211 14.29 3.95 -30.01
N ARG A 212 13.17 3.57 -30.66
CA ARG A 212 12.68 2.17 -30.66
C ARG A 212 13.50 1.22 -31.52
N THR A 213 14.31 1.73 -32.43
CA THR A 213 15.17 0.94 -33.31
C THR A 213 16.52 0.63 -32.72
N GLU A 214 16.90 1.34 -31.66
CA GLU A 214 18.14 1.08 -30.94
C GLU A 214 17.99 -0.18 -30.06
N THR A 215 18.98 -1.04 -30.09
CA THR A 215 18.99 -2.33 -29.38
C THR A 215 20.03 -2.37 -28.25
N ASP A 216 21.02 -1.49 -28.27
CA ASP A 216 22.04 -1.42 -27.20
C ASP A 216 21.49 -0.63 -26.00
N TRP A 217 21.27 -1.32 -24.90
CA TRP A 217 20.78 -0.73 -23.65
C TRP A 217 21.70 0.39 -23.11
N ARG A 218 23.00 0.36 -23.41
CA ARG A 218 23.96 1.40 -22.98
C ARG A 218 23.72 2.72 -23.70
N VAL A 219 23.26 2.67 -24.94
CA VAL A 219 22.88 3.86 -25.70
C VAL A 219 21.63 4.50 -25.09
N HIS A 220 20.64 3.68 -24.70
CA HIS A 220 19.46 4.16 -23.99
C HIS A 220 19.82 4.76 -22.63
N GLN A 221 20.71 4.12 -21.86
CA GLN A 221 21.19 4.61 -20.57
C GLN A 221 21.85 5.98 -20.72
N ARG A 222 22.74 6.14 -21.71
CA ARG A 222 23.40 7.42 -22.01
C ARG A 222 22.38 8.48 -22.44
N ALA A 223 21.45 8.15 -23.33
CA ALA A 223 20.43 9.08 -23.79
C ALA A 223 19.53 9.57 -22.65
N TRP A 224 19.13 8.67 -21.74
CA TRP A 224 18.39 9.05 -20.54
C TRP A 224 19.23 9.93 -19.61
N ARG A 225 20.46 9.56 -19.35
CA ARG A 225 21.39 10.32 -18.48
C ARG A 225 21.59 11.75 -18.98
N GLU A 226 21.88 11.92 -20.24
CA GLU A 226 22.10 13.27 -20.82
C GLU A 226 20.80 14.10 -20.77
N TYR A 227 19.65 13.49 -21.04
CA TYR A 227 18.38 14.19 -20.93
C TYR A 227 18.06 14.59 -19.48
N VAL A 228 18.19 13.66 -18.53
CA VAL A 228 17.82 13.96 -17.15
C VAL A 228 18.67 15.08 -16.54
N LYS A 229 19.95 15.17 -16.90
CA LYS A 229 20.82 16.28 -16.50
C LYS A 229 20.28 17.65 -16.92
N THR A 230 19.58 17.74 -18.05
CA THR A 230 18.99 19.01 -18.51
C THR A 230 17.79 19.45 -17.68
N GLU A 231 17.10 18.53 -17.03
CA GLU A 231 15.88 18.78 -16.26
C GLU A 231 16.14 18.87 -14.75
N LEU A 232 17.27 18.35 -14.26
CA LEU A 232 17.57 18.35 -12.83
C LEU A 232 18.22 19.65 -12.35
N ASP A 233 17.88 20.01 -11.12
CA ASP A 233 18.69 20.89 -10.29
C ASP A 233 19.90 20.07 -9.80
N MET A 234 21.02 20.23 -10.47
CA MET A 234 22.23 19.44 -10.25
C MET A 234 22.88 19.72 -8.90
N GLU A 235 22.84 20.98 -8.43
CA GLU A 235 23.41 21.35 -7.13
C GLU A 235 22.61 20.74 -5.97
N ARG A 236 21.28 20.76 -6.07
CA ARG A 236 20.39 20.18 -5.07
C ARG A 236 20.38 18.64 -5.12
N THR A 237 20.50 18.04 -6.32
CA THR A 237 20.46 16.58 -6.50
C THR A 237 21.78 15.92 -6.12
N PHE A 238 22.89 16.53 -6.50
CA PHE A 238 24.24 15.97 -6.35
C PHE A 238 25.20 16.97 -5.67
N PRO A 239 24.95 17.41 -4.43
CA PRO A 239 25.84 18.32 -3.74
C PRO A 239 27.22 17.67 -3.59
N GLU A 240 28.22 18.15 -4.36
CA GLU A 240 29.61 17.70 -4.36
C GLU A 240 29.88 16.25 -4.84
N ALA A 241 28.96 15.60 -5.55
CA ALA A 241 29.23 14.29 -6.11
C ALA A 241 30.27 14.38 -7.24
N LYS A 242 31.38 13.63 -7.09
CA LYS A 242 32.43 13.57 -8.12
C LYS A 242 32.05 12.64 -9.30
N ASN A 243 31.16 11.67 -9.06
CA ASN A 243 30.81 10.60 -10.02
C ASN A 243 29.33 10.63 -10.40
N VAL A 244 28.81 11.80 -10.82
CA VAL A 244 27.38 11.98 -11.15
C VAL A 244 26.92 11.01 -12.23
N ASP A 245 27.74 10.75 -13.25
CA ASP A 245 27.41 9.86 -14.34
C ASP A 245 27.20 8.41 -13.88
N GLU A 246 28.07 7.92 -13.02
CA GLU A 246 27.95 6.57 -12.46
C GLU A 246 26.70 6.43 -11.58
N ILE A 247 26.40 7.43 -10.76
CA ILE A 247 25.20 7.46 -9.93
C ILE A 247 23.93 7.46 -10.81
N LEU A 248 23.89 8.28 -11.86
CA LEU A 248 22.76 8.31 -12.79
C LEU A 248 22.61 7.00 -13.55
N ASP A 249 23.71 6.36 -13.95
CA ASP A 249 23.72 5.07 -14.63
C ASP A 249 23.17 3.96 -13.70
N GLU A 250 23.51 3.99 -12.43
CA GLU A 250 22.93 3.08 -11.43
C GLU A 250 21.43 3.33 -11.22
N ILE A 251 21.03 4.60 -11.13
CA ILE A 251 19.61 4.99 -11.04
C ILE A 251 18.84 4.49 -12.26
N TYR A 252 19.36 4.69 -13.49
CA TYR A 252 18.74 4.20 -14.72
C TYR A 252 18.51 2.68 -14.66
N THR A 253 19.53 1.93 -14.26
CA THR A 253 19.45 0.47 -14.16
C THR A 253 18.35 0.03 -13.21
N LYS A 254 18.21 0.73 -12.08
CA LYS A 254 17.15 0.46 -11.09
C LYS A 254 15.76 0.86 -11.60
N LEU A 255 15.64 2.03 -12.24
CA LEU A 255 14.38 2.49 -12.82
C LEU A 255 13.88 1.57 -13.93
N ARG A 256 14.77 1.14 -14.82
CA ARG A 256 14.48 0.23 -15.92
C ARG A 256 13.97 -1.13 -15.45
N SER A 257 14.57 -1.67 -14.41
CA SER A 257 14.21 -3.00 -13.87
C SER A 257 12.94 -3.00 -13.03
N GLY A 258 12.30 -1.85 -12.82
CA GLY A 258 11.15 -1.73 -11.92
C GLY A 258 11.50 -1.99 -10.45
N VAL A 259 12.78 -2.07 -10.10
CA VAL A 259 13.27 -2.36 -8.74
C VAL A 259 12.86 -1.29 -7.73
N PHE A 260 12.48 -0.09 -8.19
CA PHE A 260 11.88 0.93 -7.33
C PHE A 260 10.54 0.51 -6.71
N PHE A 261 9.91 -0.54 -7.23
CA PHE A 261 8.77 -1.19 -6.57
C PHE A 261 9.20 -2.06 -5.39
N LYS A 262 10.48 -2.43 -5.32
CA LYS A 262 11.04 -3.13 -4.17
C LYS A 262 11.45 -2.13 -3.10
N SER A 263 11.10 -2.46 -1.88
CA SER A 263 11.70 -1.84 -0.70
C SER A 263 13.23 -2.00 -0.64
N GLU A 264 13.82 -2.86 -1.45
CA GLU A 264 15.25 -3.23 -1.46
C GLU A 264 16.12 -2.41 -2.44
N GLY A 265 15.53 -1.71 -3.41
CA GLY A 265 16.30 -1.06 -4.50
C GLY A 265 17.15 0.14 -4.10
N LEU A 266 16.87 0.77 -2.95
CA LEU A 266 17.64 1.89 -2.42
C LEU A 266 18.70 1.46 -1.39
N ASP A 267 18.72 0.18 -0.97
CA ASP A 267 19.65 -0.31 0.06
C ASP A 267 21.11 -0.15 -0.33
N ASN A 268 21.42 -0.34 -1.62
CA ASN A 268 22.80 -0.24 -2.10
C ASN A 268 23.28 1.21 -2.26
N ILE A 269 22.37 2.18 -2.37
CA ILE A 269 22.75 3.61 -2.44
C ILE A 269 22.93 4.19 -1.03
N TYR A 270 22.10 3.76 -0.07
CA TYR A 270 22.03 4.36 1.28
C TYR A 270 22.31 3.38 2.42
N GLY A 271 22.68 2.13 2.14
CA GLY A 271 23.08 1.15 3.16
C GLY A 271 22.01 0.77 4.18
N SER A 272 20.70 0.99 3.92
CA SER A 272 19.64 0.79 4.90
C SER A 272 18.69 -0.36 4.57
N SER A 273 18.64 -1.37 5.45
CA SER A 273 17.66 -2.48 5.39
C SER A 273 16.27 -2.11 5.97
N SER A 274 16.11 -0.90 6.53
CA SER A 274 14.88 -0.46 7.16
C SER A 274 13.93 0.18 6.15
N LEU A 275 12.69 -0.35 6.05
CA LEU A 275 11.64 0.26 5.23
C LEU A 275 11.33 1.69 5.69
N ALA A 276 11.29 1.94 7.00
CA ALA A 276 11.09 3.27 7.56
C ALA A 276 12.18 4.26 7.13
N LYS A 277 13.46 3.86 7.13
CA LYS A 277 14.56 4.69 6.63
C LYS A 277 14.44 4.97 5.13
N LYS A 278 14.10 3.97 4.32
CA LYS A 278 13.89 4.14 2.87
C LYS A 278 12.80 5.15 2.55
N LEU A 279 11.72 5.15 3.33
CA LEU A 279 10.62 6.10 3.17
C LEU A 279 10.99 7.51 3.62
N SER A 280 11.93 7.62 4.56
CA SER A 280 12.40 8.91 5.12
C SER A 280 13.44 9.60 4.26
N HIS A 281 14.09 8.89 3.32
CA HIS A 281 15.06 9.51 2.43
C HIS A 281 14.37 10.47 1.45
N ASN A 282 14.95 11.66 1.32
CA ASN A 282 14.53 12.67 0.37
C ASN A 282 14.62 12.14 -1.08
N ARG A 283 13.91 12.79 -2.00
CA ARG A 283 14.01 12.46 -3.42
C ARG A 283 15.45 12.44 -3.87
N VAL A 284 15.80 11.40 -4.61
CA VAL A 284 17.14 11.31 -5.22
C VAL A 284 17.28 12.35 -6.34
N LEU A 285 16.20 12.56 -7.12
CA LEU A 285 16.20 13.49 -8.26
C LEU A 285 15.35 14.73 -7.93
N HIS A 286 15.99 15.87 -7.84
CA HIS A 286 15.34 17.18 -7.71
C HIS A 286 15.30 17.86 -9.07
N PHE A 287 14.11 18.17 -9.56
CA PHE A 287 13.93 18.89 -10.84
C PHE A 287 14.07 20.39 -10.63
N LYS A 288 14.48 21.11 -11.69
CA LYS A 288 14.64 22.56 -11.67
C LYS A 288 13.35 23.28 -11.29
N ASP A 289 12.24 22.82 -11.85
CA ASP A 289 10.90 23.36 -11.65
C ASP A 289 9.82 22.33 -11.97
N ALA A 290 8.54 22.73 -11.85
CA ALA A 290 7.39 21.89 -12.15
C ALA A 290 7.32 21.48 -13.62
N ASP A 291 7.70 22.39 -14.53
CA ASP A 291 7.68 22.14 -15.98
C ASP A 291 8.74 21.10 -16.37
N ALA A 292 9.95 21.21 -15.83
CA ALA A 292 11.02 20.23 -16.03
C ALA A 292 10.58 18.84 -15.56
N ARG A 293 9.95 18.78 -14.38
CA ARG A 293 9.40 17.54 -13.86
C ARG A 293 8.29 16.98 -14.73
N PHE A 294 7.36 17.81 -15.19
CA PHE A 294 6.28 17.40 -16.09
C PHE A 294 6.81 16.85 -17.41
N ARG A 295 7.78 17.56 -18.06
CA ARG A 295 8.44 17.08 -19.30
C ARG A 295 9.10 15.73 -19.09
N TYR A 296 9.78 15.55 -17.97
CA TYR A 296 10.40 14.27 -17.63
C TYR A 296 9.35 13.16 -17.45
N ASP A 297 8.24 13.42 -16.74
CA ASP A 297 7.16 12.46 -16.54
C ASP A 297 6.50 12.07 -17.87
N GLN A 298 6.26 13.03 -18.76
CA GLN A 298 5.74 12.74 -20.11
C GLN A 298 6.69 11.84 -20.91
N LYS A 299 7.99 12.02 -20.77
CA LYS A 299 9.00 11.30 -21.54
C LYS A 299 9.33 9.92 -20.98
N PHE A 300 9.43 9.78 -19.67
CA PHE A 300 9.91 8.56 -19.00
C PHE A 300 8.98 8.00 -17.93
N GLY A 301 7.99 8.77 -17.49
CA GLY A 301 7.00 8.35 -16.53
C GLY A 301 5.74 7.80 -17.19
N SER A 302 4.69 7.62 -16.37
CA SER A 302 3.35 7.30 -16.86
C SER A 302 2.80 8.40 -17.78
N GLY A 303 3.28 9.62 -17.62
CA GLY A 303 2.81 10.81 -18.33
C GLY A 303 1.43 11.29 -17.89
N LYS A 304 0.91 10.76 -16.78
CA LYS A 304 -0.41 11.10 -16.26
C LYS A 304 -0.40 11.20 -14.74
N LEU A 305 -0.78 12.37 -14.24
CA LEU A 305 -0.85 12.65 -12.81
C LEU A 305 -1.73 11.64 -12.06
N ARG A 306 -2.86 11.25 -12.65
CA ARG A 306 -3.80 10.26 -12.08
C ARG A 306 -3.13 8.90 -11.83
N GLU A 307 -2.30 8.43 -12.75
CA GLU A 307 -1.60 7.14 -12.60
C GLU A 307 -0.57 7.23 -11.48
N ASN A 308 0.17 8.32 -11.40
CA ASN A 308 1.12 8.57 -10.32
C ASN A 308 0.42 8.61 -8.95
N MET A 309 -0.74 9.27 -8.85
CA MET A 309 -1.49 9.36 -7.60
C MET A 309 -2.03 8.00 -7.15
N VAL A 310 -2.67 7.25 -8.05
CA VAL A 310 -3.21 5.91 -7.75
C VAL A 310 -2.10 4.95 -7.32
N HIS A 311 -1.01 4.88 -8.06
CA HIS A 311 0.15 4.06 -7.67
C HIS A 311 0.78 4.50 -6.34
N GLY A 312 0.80 5.82 -6.08
CA GLY A 312 1.25 6.36 -4.80
C GLY A 312 0.42 5.85 -3.62
N ILE A 313 -0.91 5.84 -3.76
CA ILE A 313 -1.84 5.29 -2.76
C ILE A 313 -1.61 3.79 -2.57
N GLN A 314 -1.50 3.02 -3.65
CA GLN A 314 -1.28 1.57 -3.59
C GLN A 314 0.04 1.22 -2.89
N LEU A 315 1.12 1.92 -3.23
CA LEU A 315 2.43 1.71 -2.61
C LEU A 315 2.42 2.12 -1.13
N ALA A 316 1.79 3.23 -0.78
CA ALA A 316 1.66 3.67 0.61
C ALA A 316 0.83 2.66 1.42
N SER A 317 -0.28 2.15 0.88
CA SER A 317 -1.11 1.13 1.52
C SER A 317 -0.33 -0.15 1.82
N ARG A 318 0.50 -0.61 0.86
CA ARG A 318 1.42 -1.74 1.08
C ARG A 318 2.40 -1.47 2.20
N ASN A 319 3.09 -0.34 2.14
CA ASN A 319 4.11 0.01 3.13
C ASN A 319 3.50 0.17 4.52
N ILE A 320 2.31 0.78 4.63
CA ILE A 320 1.57 0.90 5.89
C ILE A 320 1.22 -0.49 6.43
N ALA A 321 0.65 -1.39 5.60
CA ALA A 321 0.31 -2.75 6.01
C ALA A 321 1.55 -3.55 6.48
N MET A 322 2.66 -3.48 5.72
CA MET A 322 3.92 -4.12 6.08
C MET A 322 4.45 -3.59 7.41
N MET A 323 4.50 -2.26 7.60
CA MET A 323 4.99 -1.66 8.83
C MET A 323 4.04 -1.88 10.00
N ASN A 324 2.73 -1.89 9.76
CA ASN A 324 1.74 -2.16 10.80
C ASN A 324 1.87 -3.59 11.35
N ARG A 325 2.07 -4.58 10.49
CA ARG A 325 2.14 -5.99 10.90
C ARG A 325 3.56 -6.46 11.26
N LEU A 326 4.56 -6.02 10.51
CA LEU A 326 5.94 -6.51 10.61
C LEU A 326 6.93 -5.45 11.12
N GLY A 327 6.46 -4.23 11.43
CA GLY A 327 7.32 -3.15 11.95
C GLY A 327 8.18 -2.48 10.89
N THR A 328 9.12 -1.66 11.34
CA THR A 328 9.93 -0.78 10.47
C THR A 328 10.95 -1.51 9.61
N LYS A 329 11.29 -2.75 9.97
CA LYS A 329 12.20 -3.65 9.23
C LYS A 329 11.48 -4.97 8.88
N PRO A 330 10.50 -4.98 7.97
CA PRO A 330 9.59 -6.11 7.77
C PRO A 330 10.30 -7.45 7.56
N LYS A 331 11.33 -7.51 6.72
CA LYS A 331 12.08 -8.74 6.45
C LYS A 331 12.81 -9.24 7.70
N ALA A 332 13.57 -8.37 8.36
CA ALA A 332 14.33 -8.75 9.55
C ALA A 332 13.40 -9.14 10.73
N ASN A 333 12.28 -8.45 10.86
CA ASN A 333 11.29 -8.76 11.89
C ASN A 333 10.55 -10.08 11.58
N PHE A 334 10.24 -10.35 10.32
CA PHE A 334 9.72 -11.63 9.89
C PHE A 334 10.70 -12.78 10.22
N GLU A 335 11.99 -12.62 9.93
CA GLU A 335 13.03 -13.58 10.32
C GLU A 335 13.13 -13.73 11.84
N ARG A 336 12.96 -12.65 12.60
CA ARG A 336 12.92 -12.69 14.07
C ARG A 336 11.72 -13.49 14.58
N ILE A 337 10.52 -13.29 14.03
CA ILE A 337 9.33 -14.08 14.37
C ILE A 337 9.60 -15.56 14.13
N LEU A 338 10.12 -15.92 12.96
CA LEU A 338 10.47 -17.31 12.64
C LEU A 338 11.46 -17.89 13.64
N ARG A 339 12.48 -17.11 14.04
CA ARG A 339 13.49 -17.54 15.02
C ARG A 339 12.90 -17.78 16.41
N ILE A 340 12.02 -16.89 16.88
CA ILE A 340 11.30 -17.08 18.15
C ILE A 340 10.49 -18.39 18.11
N LEU A 341 9.77 -18.63 17.04
CA LEU A 341 8.98 -19.86 16.85
C LEU A 341 9.89 -21.09 16.76
N GLN A 342 11.00 -21.02 16.02
CA GLN A 342 11.97 -22.12 15.94
C GLN A 342 12.50 -22.51 17.32
N VAL A 343 12.89 -21.53 18.15
CA VAL A 343 13.39 -21.79 19.52
C VAL A 343 12.30 -22.43 20.39
N HIS A 344 11.07 -21.94 20.32
CA HIS A 344 9.97 -22.52 21.05
C HIS A 344 9.69 -23.96 20.62
N TYR A 345 9.53 -24.20 19.31
CA TYR A 345 9.18 -25.55 18.80
C TYR A 345 10.37 -26.52 18.78
N ALA A 346 11.61 -26.08 18.85
CA ALA A 346 12.76 -26.97 18.99
C ALA A 346 12.67 -27.84 20.25
N LYS A 347 12.05 -27.31 21.32
CA LYS A 347 11.81 -28.02 22.58
C LYS A 347 10.55 -28.88 22.56
N VAL A 348 9.51 -28.47 21.82
CA VAL A 348 8.18 -29.10 21.82
C VAL A 348 8.05 -30.11 20.67
N ASN A 349 8.47 -29.73 19.46
CA ASN A 349 8.39 -30.55 18.26
C ASN A 349 9.49 -30.16 17.24
N PRO A 350 10.66 -30.83 17.27
CA PRO A 350 11.80 -30.51 16.40
C PRO A 350 11.50 -30.59 14.89
N LYS A 351 10.50 -31.38 14.48
CA LYS A 351 10.09 -31.47 13.07
C LYS A 351 9.44 -30.17 12.62
N ILE A 352 8.57 -29.60 13.43
CA ILE A 352 7.94 -28.30 13.17
C ILE A 352 9.01 -27.19 13.11
N ALA A 353 9.95 -27.18 14.05
CA ALA A 353 11.02 -26.18 14.07
C ALA A 353 11.84 -26.14 12.76
N ARG A 354 12.11 -27.32 12.16
CA ARG A 354 12.80 -27.44 10.86
C ARG A 354 11.97 -26.87 9.69
N ASP A 355 10.66 -26.88 9.79
CA ASP A 355 9.75 -26.36 8.76
C ASP A 355 9.59 -24.83 8.79
N LEU A 356 9.98 -24.16 9.88
CA LEU A 356 9.88 -22.71 10.06
C LEU A 356 11.08 -21.98 9.46
N LYS A 357 11.39 -22.24 8.17
CA LYS A 357 12.49 -21.58 7.43
C LYS A 357 11.95 -20.50 6.51
N VAL A 358 12.69 -19.41 6.35
CA VAL A 358 12.35 -18.29 5.46
C VAL A 358 11.99 -18.77 4.05
N SER A 359 12.80 -19.68 3.50
CA SER A 359 12.62 -20.23 2.15
C SER A 359 11.26 -20.88 1.92
N LYS A 360 10.61 -21.38 2.97
CA LYS A 360 9.29 -22.01 2.89
C LYS A 360 8.15 -21.01 2.68
N PHE A 361 8.39 -19.72 2.96
CA PHE A 361 7.41 -18.64 2.90
C PHE A 361 7.75 -17.59 1.84
N ASN A 362 8.74 -17.86 0.98
CA ASN A 362 9.20 -16.89 -0.03
C ASN A 362 8.06 -16.43 -0.95
N LYS A 363 7.14 -17.31 -1.34
CA LYS A 363 6.04 -16.96 -2.24
C LYS A 363 5.02 -16.04 -1.56
N GLU A 364 4.68 -16.30 -0.30
CA GLU A 364 3.77 -15.47 0.48
C GLU A 364 4.41 -14.12 0.81
N PHE A 365 5.71 -14.11 1.16
CA PHE A 365 6.43 -12.88 1.42
C PHE A 365 6.61 -12.04 0.16
N ALA A 366 6.96 -12.67 -0.98
CA ALA A 366 7.09 -11.99 -2.28
C ALA A 366 5.77 -11.39 -2.79
N GLU A 367 4.63 -12.00 -2.43
CA GLU A 367 3.32 -11.44 -2.74
C GLU A 367 3.08 -10.15 -1.95
N VAL A 368 3.32 -10.16 -0.63
CA VAL A 368 3.00 -9.01 0.23
C VAL A 368 4.01 -7.87 0.14
N ASP A 369 5.30 -8.15 -0.11
CA ASP A 369 6.30 -7.11 -0.35
C ASP A 369 6.27 -6.58 -1.79
N GLY A 370 5.53 -7.25 -2.68
CA GLY A 370 5.35 -6.89 -4.07
C GLY A 370 6.51 -7.26 -4.99
N SER A 371 7.51 -7.99 -4.50
CA SER A 371 8.68 -8.38 -5.33
C SER A 371 8.30 -9.33 -6.47
N VAL A 372 7.21 -10.08 -6.33
CA VAL A 372 6.65 -10.96 -7.38
C VAL A 372 6.20 -10.18 -8.62
N TYR A 373 5.85 -8.90 -8.46
CA TYR A 373 5.40 -8.02 -9.55
C TYR A 373 6.55 -7.27 -10.25
N SER A 374 7.78 -7.38 -9.74
CA SER A 374 8.94 -6.80 -10.41
C SER A 374 9.25 -7.55 -11.71
N ILE A 375 9.58 -6.78 -12.76
CA ILE A 375 9.92 -7.33 -14.07
C ILE A 375 11.40 -7.70 -14.09
N GLU A 376 11.72 -8.95 -14.37
CA GLU A 376 13.11 -9.43 -14.48
C GLU A 376 13.59 -9.40 -15.95
N ASN A 377 12.71 -9.78 -16.88
CA ASN A 377 12.94 -9.65 -18.31
C ASN A 377 11.73 -8.98 -18.98
N GLU A 378 11.95 -7.84 -19.58
CA GLU A 378 10.90 -6.98 -20.12
C GLU A 378 10.27 -7.54 -21.41
N ILE A 379 11.09 -8.14 -22.26
CA ILE A 379 10.60 -8.76 -23.51
C ILE A 379 9.72 -9.95 -23.16
N GLY A 380 10.17 -10.81 -22.25
CA GLY A 380 9.39 -11.95 -21.76
C GLY A 380 8.07 -11.51 -21.14
N ALA A 381 8.09 -10.46 -20.32
CA ALA A 381 6.88 -9.89 -19.70
C ALA A 381 5.90 -9.33 -20.75
N LYS A 382 6.38 -8.65 -21.79
CA LYS A 382 5.54 -8.13 -22.88
C LYS A 382 4.92 -9.24 -23.72
N VAL A 383 5.70 -10.24 -24.10
CA VAL A 383 5.20 -11.40 -24.86
C VAL A 383 4.16 -12.15 -24.05
N GLY A 384 4.45 -12.44 -22.77
CA GLY A 384 3.50 -13.09 -21.86
C GLY A 384 2.21 -12.29 -21.70
N MET A 385 2.30 -10.96 -21.59
CA MET A 385 1.15 -10.06 -21.49
C MET A 385 0.29 -10.08 -22.76
N ALA A 386 0.92 -10.03 -23.95
CA ALA A 386 0.20 -10.10 -25.22
C ALA A 386 -0.54 -11.44 -25.36
N VAL A 387 0.12 -12.55 -25.08
CA VAL A 387 -0.50 -13.89 -25.12
C VAL A 387 -1.69 -13.98 -24.16
N ARG A 388 -1.54 -13.51 -22.91
CA ARG A 388 -2.64 -13.50 -21.93
C ARG A 388 -3.81 -12.59 -22.36
N PHE A 389 -3.53 -11.45 -22.99
CA PHE A 389 -4.57 -10.58 -23.53
C PHE A 389 -5.42 -11.28 -24.58
N PHE A 390 -4.79 -11.90 -25.61
CA PHE A 390 -5.53 -12.62 -26.65
C PHE A 390 -6.27 -13.84 -26.10
N GLN A 391 -5.67 -14.56 -25.15
CA GLN A 391 -6.34 -15.67 -24.47
C GLN A 391 -7.55 -15.19 -23.64
N GLY A 392 -7.42 -14.03 -22.96
CA GLY A 392 -8.49 -13.41 -22.16
C GLY A 392 -9.67 -13.00 -23.03
N THR A 393 -9.41 -12.25 -24.10
CA THR A 393 -10.47 -11.78 -25.00
C THR A 393 -11.18 -12.94 -25.70
N GLY A 394 -10.45 -13.99 -26.09
CA GLY A 394 -11.03 -15.16 -26.73
C GLY A 394 -11.89 -16.03 -25.82
N LYS A 395 -11.55 -16.15 -24.53
CA LYS A 395 -12.26 -17.05 -23.59
C LYS A 395 -13.34 -16.35 -22.76
N LEU A 396 -13.27 -15.04 -22.58
CA LEU A 396 -14.17 -14.29 -21.70
C LEU A 396 -15.36 -13.64 -22.43
N GLY A 397 -15.59 -13.93 -23.71
CA GLY A 397 -16.73 -13.42 -24.45
C GLY A 397 -18.09 -13.73 -23.80
N PHE A 398 -18.17 -14.81 -23.01
CA PHE A 398 -19.35 -15.24 -22.25
C PHE A 398 -19.21 -15.04 -20.73
N ALA A 399 -18.24 -14.26 -20.26
CA ALA A 399 -17.95 -14.08 -18.85
C ALA A 399 -19.15 -13.52 -18.05
N THR A 400 -19.99 -12.69 -18.69
CA THR A 400 -21.22 -12.16 -18.06
C THR A 400 -22.20 -13.27 -17.69
N ILE A 401 -22.30 -14.32 -18.50
CA ILE A 401 -23.16 -15.48 -18.23
C ILE A 401 -22.58 -16.32 -17.09
N SER A 402 -21.26 -16.51 -17.07
CA SER A 402 -20.60 -17.26 -16.00
C SER A 402 -20.65 -16.55 -14.64
N SER A 403 -20.79 -15.21 -14.62
CA SER A 403 -20.89 -14.43 -13.36
C SER A 403 -22.20 -14.66 -12.59
N PHE A 404 -23.21 -15.34 -13.15
CA PHE A 404 -24.33 -15.85 -12.34
C PHE A 404 -23.89 -16.86 -11.28
N ALA A 405 -22.75 -17.54 -11.46
CA ALA A 405 -22.15 -18.36 -10.40
C ALA A 405 -21.73 -17.54 -9.17
N ASP A 406 -21.40 -16.26 -9.34
CA ASP A 406 -21.08 -15.34 -8.24
C ASP A 406 -22.27 -15.19 -7.27
N LEU A 407 -23.50 -15.27 -7.79
CA LEU A 407 -24.70 -15.20 -6.95
C LEU A 407 -24.80 -16.39 -5.98
N ALA A 408 -24.43 -17.59 -6.42
CA ALA A 408 -24.38 -18.76 -5.54
C ALA A 408 -23.31 -18.59 -4.45
N THR A 409 -22.14 -18.04 -4.80
CA THR A 409 -21.09 -17.76 -3.82
C THR A 409 -21.53 -16.68 -2.83
N TYR A 410 -22.18 -15.62 -3.32
CA TYR A 410 -22.77 -14.57 -2.50
C TYR A 410 -23.78 -15.14 -1.47
N MET A 411 -24.68 -16.00 -1.92
CA MET A 411 -25.67 -16.67 -1.06
C MET A 411 -25.00 -17.59 -0.02
N THR A 412 -23.94 -18.29 -0.43
CA THR A 412 -23.16 -19.16 0.47
C THR A 412 -22.46 -18.34 1.55
N GLU A 413 -21.82 -17.23 1.17
CA GLU A 413 -21.14 -16.31 2.10
C GLU A 413 -22.16 -15.67 3.07
N THR A 414 -23.32 -15.21 2.61
CA THR A 414 -24.37 -14.68 3.50
C THR A 414 -24.88 -15.73 4.50
N ASN A 415 -25.01 -16.99 4.07
CA ASN A 415 -25.36 -18.09 4.97
C ASN A 415 -24.24 -18.40 5.97
N TYR A 416 -22.98 -18.36 5.54
CA TYR A 416 -21.82 -18.50 6.43
C TYR A 416 -21.78 -17.41 7.50
N GLN A 417 -22.10 -16.17 7.15
CA GLN A 417 -22.23 -15.04 8.08
C GLN A 417 -23.44 -15.18 9.05
N GLY A 418 -24.33 -16.13 8.85
CA GLY A 418 -25.54 -16.32 9.67
C GLY A 418 -26.75 -15.49 9.22
N ARG A 419 -26.69 -14.80 8.07
CA ARG A 419 -27.80 -13.97 7.51
C ARG A 419 -28.84 -14.76 6.71
N GLY A 420 -28.51 -15.98 6.30
CA GLY A 420 -29.37 -16.89 5.54
C GLY A 420 -29.29 -16.72 4.02
N LEU A 421 -29.53 -17.84 3.30
CA LEU A 421 -29.41 -17.92 1.83
C LEU A 421 -30.35 -16.96 1.08
N PHE A 422 -31.61 -16.93 1.49
CA PHE A 422 -32.61 -16.11 0.79
C PHE A 422 -32.43 -14.60 1.04
N THR A 423 -31.94 -14.23 2.22
CA THR A 423 -31.59 -12.83 2.52
C THR A 423 -30.49 -12.38 1.57
N GLY A 424 -29.46 -13.22 1.35
CA GLY A 424 -28.39 -12.94 0.39
C GLY A 424 -28.93 -12.72 -1.02
N LEU A 425 -29.83 -13.56 -1.48
CA LEU A 425 -30.44 -13.42 -2.82
C LEU A 425 -31.21 -12.10 -2.97
N THR A 426 -32.06 -11.77 -1.99
CA THR A 426 -32.86 -10.53 -2.05
C THR A 426 -31.98 -9.27 -1.97
N GLU A 427 -30.94 -9.29 -1.16
CA GLU A 427 -29.96 -8.19 -1.08
C GLU A 427 -29.21 -8.01 -2.41
N ALA A 428 -28.71 -9.09 -2.99
CA ALA A 428 -28.00 -9.07 -4.27
C ALA A 428 -28.88 -8.55 -5.40
N LEU A 429 -30.08 -9.06 -5.54
CA LEU A 429 -31.03 -8.62 -6.56
C LEU A 429 -31.47 -7.17 -6.34
N GLY A 430 -31.72 -6.74 -5.10
CA GLY A 430 -32.08 -5.38 -4.75
C GLY A 430 -31.00 -4.36 -5.16
N GLN A 431 -29.72 -4.69 -4.98
CA GLN A 431 -28.60 -3.85 -5.41
C GLN A 431 -28.43 -3.81 -6.93
N LEU A 432 -28.59 -4.94 -7.60
CA LEU A 432 -28.48 -5.05 -9.06
C LEU A 432 -29.58 -4.28 -9.78
N THR A 433 -30.79 -4.25 -9.22
CA THR A 433 -31.92 -3.53 -9.80
C THR A 433 -31.95 -2.04 -9.40
N GLY A 434 -31.05 -1.60 -8.53
CA GLY A 434 -31.03 -0.22 -8.02
C GLY A 434 -32.13 0.12 -7.02
N LEU A 435 -32.99 -0.84 -6.66
CA LEU A 435 -34.13 -0.64 -5.76
C LEU A 435 -33.73 -0.42 -4.28
N SER A 436 -32.48 -0.74 -3.91
CA SER A 436 -32.03 -0.65 -2.52
C SER A 436 -30.70 0.13 -2.38
N ARG A 437 -30.40 1.05 -3.28
CA ARG A 437 -29.20 1.88 -3.21
C ARG A 437 -29.33 2.92 -2.11
N ASN A 438 -28.82 2.59 -0.94
CA ASN A 438 -28.59 3.59 0.09
C ASN A 438 -27.24 4.27 -0.16
N LYS A 439 -27.25 5.37 -0.92
CA LYS A 439 -26.06 6.13 -1.27
C LYS A 439 -25.28 6.59 -0.01
N GLN A 440 -26.00 7.03 1.02
CA GLN A 440 -25.42 7.51 2.26
C GLN A 440 -24.70 6.37 3.04
N ALA A 441 -25.33 5.19 3.12
CA ALA A 441 -24.70 4.03 3.77
C ALA A 441 -23.48 3.54 2.98
N LEU A 442 -23.55 3.50 1.65
CA LEU A 442 -22.42 3.15 0.80
C LEU A 442 -21.27 4.14 0.97
N ASP A 443 -21.61 5.42 1.07
CA ASP A 443 -20.63 6.49 1.24
C ASP A 443 -19.86 6.35 2.55
N VAL A 444 -20.51 6.13 3.65
CA VAL A 444 -19.88 6.01 4.97
C VAL A 444 -19.15 4.68 5.14
N LEU A 445 -19.64 3.62 4.51
CA LEU A 445 -19.02 2.29 4.62
C LEU A 445 -17.75 2.11 3.75
N SER A 446 -17.31 3.17 3.11
CA SER A 446 -16.11 3.15 2.26
C SER A 446 -16.18 2.12 1.12
N VAL A 447 -17.37 1.91 0.56
CA VAL A 447 -17.57 1.03 -0.59
C VAL A 447 -17.40 1.82 -1.87
N VAL A 448 -16.46 1.41 -2.71
CA VAL A 448 -16.30 1.98 -4.05
C VAL A 448 -17.49 1.53 -4.93
N SER A 449 -18.59 2.27 -4.87
CA SER A 449 -19.81 1.95 -5.61
C SER A 449 -19.79 2.46 -7.06
N ASN A 450 -18.83 3.32 -7.40
CA ASN A 450 -18.77 3.91 -8.73
C ASN A 450 -17.97 3.00 -9.68
N SER A 451 -18.63 2.50 -10.71
CA SER A 451 -18.00 1.65 -11.75
C SER A 451 -16.77 2.30 -12.42
N THR A 452 -16.74 3.64 -12.47
CA THR A 452 -15.60 4.40 -13.01
C THR A 452 -14.38 4.26 -12.12
N ILE A 453 -14.54 4.36 -10.80
CA ILE A 453 -13.45 4.23 -9.81
C ILE A 453 -12.94 2.79 -9.76
N GLY A 454 -13.83 1.81 -9.71
CA GLY A 454 -13.46 0.40 -9.75
C GLY A 454 -12.69 0.04 -11.02
N THR A 455 -13.11 0.58 -12.17
CA THR A 455 -12.42 0.40 -13.45
C THR A 455 -11.03 1.09 -13.45
N MET A 456 -10.90 2.28 -12.88
CA MET A 456 -9.63 2.98 -12.75
C MET A 456 -8.66 2.22 -11.83
N ASN A 457 -9.14 1.78 -10.68
CA ASN A 457 -8.33 1.02 -9.72
C ASN A 457 -7.83 -0.30 -10.34
N GLN A 458 -8.68 -1.02 -11.05
CA GLN A 458 -8.31 -2.25 -11.73
C GLN A 458 -7.30 -2.03 -12.86
N LYS A 459 -7.45 -0.95 -13.66
CA LYS A 459 -6.51 -0.57 -14.73
C LYS A 459 -5.14 -0.20 -14.21
N MET A 460 -5.09 0.45 -13.04
CA MET A 460 -3.89 1.04 -12.48
C MET A 460 -3.31 0.17 -11.37
N SER A 461 -3.92 -0.99 -11.09
CA SER A 461 -3.43 -1.86 -10.03
C SER A 461 -2.01 -2.34 -10.32
N MET A 462 -1.10 -2.08 -9.37
CA MET A 462 0.27 -2.61 -9.41
C MET A 462 0.32 -4.13 -9.37
N ARG A 463 -0.80 -4.77 -9.02
CA ARG A 463 -0.99 -6.22 -9.02
C ARG A 463 -1.49 -6.74 -10.37
N GLY A 464 -1.93 -5.83 -11.26
CA GLY A 464 -2.40 -6.19 -12.61
C GLY A 464 -1.29 -6.81 -13.43
N ASP A 465 -1.60 -7.91 -14.09
CA ASP A 465 -0.68 -8.58 -15.03
C ASP A 465 -0.50 -7.84 -16.34
N MET A 466 -1.34 -6.82 -16.60
CA MET A 466 -1.36 -6.06 -17.84
C MET A 466 -1.03 -4.60 -17.60
N THR A 467 -0.20 -4.02 -18.46
CA THR A 467 0.20 -2.61 -18.41
C THR A 467 0.06 -1.97 -19.80
N GLY A 468 0.07 -0.64 -19.87
CA GLY A 468 0.06 0.11 -21.12
C GLY A 468 -1.20 -0.12 -21.97
N LYS A 469 -1.03 -0.28 -23.29
CA LYS A 469 -2.13 -0.44 -24.25
C LYS A 469 -2.99 -1.69 -23.99
N PHE A 470 -2.38 -2.80 -23.55
CA PHE A 470 -3.12 -4.03 -23.26
C PHE A 470 -4.04 -3.87 -22.03
N ALA A 471 -3.61 -3.14 -21.00
CA ALA A 471 -4.47 -2.81 -19.87
C ALA A 471 -5.68 -1.97 -20.31
N SER A 472 -5.47 -0.97 -21.17
CA SER A 472 -6.54 -0.13 -21.69
C SER A 472 -7.55 -0.91 -22.52
N LEU A 473 -7.09 -1.79 -23.42
CA LEU A 473 -7.94 -2.64 -24.23
C LEU A 473 -8.72 -3.67 -23.40
N SER A 474 -8.05 -4.30 -22.43
CA SER A 474 -8.67 -5.24 -21.49
C SER A 474 -9.80 -4.57 -20.71
N SER A 475 -9.55 -3.36 -20.18
CA SER A 475 -10.55 -2.64 -19.42
C SER A 475 -11.75 -2.18 -20.27
N LEU A 476 -11.53 -1.81 -21.54
CA LEU A 476 -12.62 -1.51 -22.46
C LEU A 476 -13.51 -2.75 -22.66
N PHE A 477 -12.89 -3.91 -22.86
CA PHE A 477 -13.58 -5.19 -23.00
C PHE A 477 -14.45 -5.53 -21.77
N TYR A 478 -13.90 -5.40 -20.55
CA TYR A 478 -14.67 -5.65 -19.31
C TYR A 478 -15.80 -4.64 -19.09
N ARG A 479 -15.63 -3.39 -19.51
CA ARG A 479 -16.72 -2.39 -19.46
C ARG A 479 -17.87 -2.75 -20.42
N MET A 480 -17.54 -3.19 -21.63
CA MET A 480 -18.55 -3.61 -22.61
C MET A 480 -19.37 -4.81 -22.14
N ASN A 481 -18.75 -5.71 -21.37
CA ASN A 481 -19.39 -6.90 -20.82
C ASN A 481 -20.20 -6.66 -19.53
N ALA A 482 -20.31 -5.41 -19.05
CA ALA A 482 -20.97 -5.03 -17.80
C ALA A 482 -20.50 -5.80 -16.53
N LEU A 483 -19.43 -6.58 -16.64
CA LEU A 483 -18.91 -7.43 -15.56
C LEU A 483 -18.49 -6.61 -14.33
N ASN A 484 -17.84 -5.46 -14.57
CA ASN A 484 -17.42 -4.55 -13.49
C ASN A 484 -18.64 -3.99 -12.71
N TYR A 485 -19.73 -3.70 -13.40
CA TYR A 485 -20.96 -3.23 -12.76
C TYR A 485 -21.56 -4.33 -11.85
N TRP A 486 -21.60 -5.55 -12.36
CA TRP A 486 -22.10 -6.71 -11.63
C TRP A 486 -21.33 -6.93 -10.32
N VAL A 487 -20.01 -7.11 -10.42
CA VAL A 487 -19.11 -7.38 -9.28
C VAL A 487 -19.16 -6.25 -8.26
N SER A 488 -19.10 -4.99 -8.70
CA SER A 488 -19.14 -3.83 -7.81
C SER A 488 -20.44 -3.73 -6.99
N ASN A 489 -21.59 -4.03 -7.62
CA ASN A 489 -22.86 -4.02 -6.90
C ASN A 489 -22.98 -5.17 -5.88
N LEU A 490 -22.49 -6.38 -6.22
CA LEU A 490 -22.48 -7.48 -5.27
C LEU A 490 -21.58 -7.20 -4.06
N LYS A 491 -20.38 -6.63 -4.27
CA LYS A 491 -19.51 -6.19 -3.18
C LYS A 491 -20.19 -5.15 -2.28
N SER A 492 -20.83 -4.17 -2.89
CA SER A 492 -21.57 -3.13 -2.16
C SER A 492 -22.67 -3.74 -1.29
N ALA A 493 -23.46 -4.65 -1.86
CA ALA A 493 -24.52 -5.37 -1.13
C ALA A 493 -23.97 -6.15 0.07
N MET A 494 -22.86 -6.86 -0.11
CA MET A 494 -22.22 -7.63 0.96
C MET A 494 -21.73 -6.75 2.10
N THR A 495 -21.03 -5.66 1.78
CA THR A 495 -20.50 -4.72 2.78
C THR A 495 -21.62 -4.10 3.59
N VAL A 496 -22.67 -3.60 2.92
CA VAL A 496 -23.85 -3.00 3.57
C VAL A 496 -24.58 -4.05 4.43
N GLY A 497 -24.71 -5.27 3.93
CA GLY A 497 -25.36 -6.36 4.65
C GLY A 497 -24.64 -6.72 5.94
N VAL A 498 -23.31 -6.84 5.92
CA VAL A 498 -22.49 -7.13 7.12
C VAL A 498 -22.54 -5.97 8.11
N ALA A 499 -22.41 -4.72 7.65
CA ALA A 499 -22.49 -3.54 8.51
C ALA A 499 -23.86 -3.43 9.21
N ARG A 500 -24.95 -3.74 8.49
CA ARG A 500 -26.30 -3.78 9.04
C ARG A 500 -26.47 -4.93 10.04
N MET A 501 -25.96 -6.12 9.74
CA MET A 501 -26.02 -7.26 10.65
C MET A 501 -25.46 -6.92 12.02
N TYR A 502 -24.26 -6.34 12.08
CA TYR A 502 -23.66 -5.94 13.34
C TYR A 502 -24.31 -4.68 13.94
N GLY A 503 -24.80 -3.75 13.13
CA GLY A 503 -25.60 -2.61 13.58
C GLY A 503 -26.84 -3.03 14.38
N MET A 504 -27.60 -4.02 13.88
CA MET A 504 -28.75 -4.58 14.58
C MET A 504 -28.38 -5.34 15.86
N LYS A 505 -27.16 -5.82 16.00
CA LYS A 505 -26.65 -6.55 17.17
C LYS A 505 -25.99 -5.67 18.22
N LYS A 506 -26.02 -4.37 18.07
CA LYS A 506 -25.41 -3.41 19.01
C LYS A 506 -25.83 -3.62 20.48
N GLY A 507 -27.08 -4.02 20.74
CA GLY A 507 -27.57 -4.34 22.07
C GLY A 507 -27.15 -5.73 22.61
N VAL A 508 -26.43 -6.53 21.82
CA VAL A 508 -26.11 -7.93 22.15
C VAL A 508 -24.64 -8.03 22.60
N SER A 509 -24.38 -8.61 23.80
CA SER A 509 -23.02 -8.90 24.27
C SER A 509 -22.36 -9.99 23.43
N PHE A 510 -21.02 -10.01 23.42
CA PHE A 510 -20.23 -10.96 22.60
C PHE A 510 -20.66 -12.43 22.83
N ASP A 511 -20.86 -12.82 24.09
CA ASP A 511 -21.22 -14.20 24.45
C ASP A 511 -22.62 -14.62 23.97
N LYS A 512 -23.51 -13.64 23.75
CA LYS A 512 -24.87 -13.87 23.25
C LYS A 512 -24.97 -13.83 21.72
N LEU A 513 -23.88 -13.46 21.02
CA LEU A 513 -23.79 -13.61 19.57
C LEU A 513 -23.80 -15.10 19.20
N THR A 514 -24.29 -15.43 18.03
CA THR A 514 -24.20 -16.81 17.51
C THR A 514 -22.72 -17.22 17.33
N ASN A 515 -22.46 -18.52 17.32
CA ASN A 515 -21.09 -19.04 17.10
C ASN A 515 -20.50 -18.53 15.79
N ARG A 516 -21.30 -18.41 14.74
CA ARG A 516 -20.87 -17.88 13.43
C ARG A 516 -20.46 -16.42 13.51
N GLU A 517 -21.29 -15.58 14.13
CA GLU A 517 -21.01 -14.14 14.32
C GLU A 517 -19.75 -13.92 15.18
N ARG A 518 -19.58 -14.68 16.26
CA ARG A 518 -18.38 -14.62 17.11
C ARG A 518 -17.12 -15.06 16.36
N ASN A 519 -17.18 -16.19 15.67
CA ASN A 519 -16.06 -16.70 14.89
C ASN A 519 -15.64 -15.69 13.82
N LEU A 520 -16.61 -15.06 13.15
CA LEU A 520 -16.35 -14.03 12.16
C LEU A 520 -15.60 -12.84 12.77
N LEU A 521 -16.03 -12.31 13.92
CA LEU A 521 -15.33 -11.24 14.63
C LEU A 521 -13.91 -11.65 15.04
N THR A 522 -13.76 -12.87 15.57
CA THR A 522 -12.47 -13.41 16.04
C THR A 522 -11.46 -13.55 14.91
N LEU A 523 -11.88 -13.92 13.69
CA LEU A 523 -11.01 -13.98 12.50
C LEU A 523 -10.32 -12.65 12.21
N TYR A 524 -10.98 -11.52 12.54
CA TYR A 524 -10.44 -10.17 12.37
C TYR A 524 -9.88 -9.58 13.67
N ARG A 525 -9.57 -10.43 14.68
CA ARG A 525 -9.01 -10.03 15.98
C ARG A 525 -9.91 -9.05 16.75
N ILE A 526 -11.23 -9.20 16.61
CA ILE A 526 -12.24 -8.49 17.39
C ILE A 526 -12.74 -9.46 18.46
N ASP A 527 -12.19 -9.35 19.65
CA ASP A 527 -12.58 -10.10 20.85
C ASP A 527 -13.76 -9.44 21.58
N ALA A 528 -14.15 -10.00 22.73
CA ALA A 528 -15.27 -9.51 23.52
C ALA A 528 -15.08 -8.04 23.96
N GLY A 529 -13.89 -7.64 24.40
CA GLY A 529 -13.63 -6.28 24.84
C GLY A 529 -13.67 -5.27 23.69
N LYS A 530 -13.10 -5.61 22.53
CA LYS A 530 -13.18 -4.80 21.31
C LYS A 530 -14.61 -4.72 20.77
N TRP A 531 -15.38 -5.81 20.86
CA TRP A 531 -16.80 -5.81 20.50
C TRP A 531 -17.59 -4.87 21.40
N ASP A 532 -17.34 -4.88 22.72
CA ASP A 532 -18.01 -3.99 23.65
C ASP A 532 -17.70 -2.51 23.34
N MET A 533 -16.49 -2.18 22.94
CA MET A 533 -16.16 -0.84 22.45
C MET A 533 -16.86 -0.51 21.14
N LEU A 534 -16.92 -1.42 20.16
CA LEU A 534 -17.60 -1.20 18.88
C LEU A 534 -19.10 -0.95 19.06
N ARG A 535 -19.75 -1.70 19.94
CA ARG A 535 -21.19 -1.54 20.18
C ARG A 535 -21.53 -0.35 21.08
N SER A 536 -20.55 0.28 21.76
CA SER A 536 -20.76 1.45 22.61
C SER A 536 -20.81 2.77 21.84
N VAL A 537 -20.18 2.85 20.67
CA VAL A 537 -20.15 4.07 19.85
C VAL A 537 -21.46 4.28 19.07
N SER A 538 -21.67 5.46 18.51
CA SER A 538 -22.86 5.75 17.72
C SER A 538 -22.94 4.90 16.45
N SER A 539 -24.13 4.73 15.90
CA SER A 539 -24.37 4.01 14.65
C SER A 539 -24.81 4.98 13.56
N LEU A 540 -24.60 4.59 12.31
CA LEU A 540 -25.20 5.31 11.19
C LEU A 540 -26.66 4.84 11.04
N GLU A 541 -27.59 5.77 11.14
CA GLU A 541 -29.00 5.53 10.83
C GLU A 541 -29.31 6.05 9.42
N ALA A 542 -29.75 5.18 8.55
CA ALA A 542 -30.14 5.54 7.18
C ALA A 542 -31.28 4.64 6.69
N ASP A 543 -32.31 5.23 6.10
CA ASP A 543 -33.54 4.55 5.62
C ASP A 543 -34.18 3.64 6.68
N GLY A 544 -34.23 4.09 7.94
CA GLY A 544 -34.77 3.32 9.07
C GLY A 544 -33.97 2.05 9.42
N LYS A 545 -32.73 1.97 8.99
CA LYS A 545 -31.81 0.85 9.27
C LYS A 545 -30.55 1.35 9.98
N THR A 546 -30.06 0.53 10.90
CA THR A 546 -28.87 0.80 11.71
C THR A 546 -27.65 0.09 11.11
N TYR A 547 -26.57 0.83 10.92
CA TYR A 547 -25.31 0.34 10.39
C TYR A 547 -24.16 0.63 11.37
N MET A 548 -23.34 -0.39 11.64
CA MET A 548 -22.08 -0.21 12.35
C MET A 548 -21.01 0.24 11.35
N THR A 549 -20.28 1.31 11.67
CA THR A 549 -19.26 1.89 10.77
C THR A 549 -17.92 2.07 11.46
N ALA A 550 -16.83 2.00 10.70
CA ALA A 550 -15.49 2.15 11.24
C ALA A 550 -15.17 3.58 11.70
N GLU A 551 -15.79 4.57 11.10
CA GLU A 551 -15.59 6.01 11.40
C GLU A 551 -16.04 6.38 12.81
N LYS A 552 -17.03 5.66 13.33
CA LYS A 552 -17.55 5.87 14.68
C LYS A 552 -16.61 5.37 15.80
N ILE A 553 -15.59 4.59 15.45
CA ILE A 553 -14.58 4.09 16.38
C ILE A 553 -13.77 5.25 17.00
N ASP A 554 -13.67 6.39 16.31
CA ASP A 554 -13.02 7.59 16.86
C ASP A 554 -13.72 8.14 18.11
N GLU A 555 -15.02 7.82 18.31
CA GLU A 555 -15.80 8.20 19.49
C GLU A 555 -15.41 7.39 20.75
N ILE A 556 -14.63 6.30 20.63
CA ILE A 556 -14.19 5.49 21.80
C ILE A 556 -13.32 6.35 22.71
N SER A 557 -13.64 6.35 24.00
CA SER A 557 -12.89 7.11 25.01
C SER A 557 -11.52 6.46 25.33
N ASN A 558 -10.56 7.28 25.72
CA ASN A 558 -9.24 6.79 26.14
C ASN A 558 -9.32 5.96 27.42
N GLU A 559 -10.32 6.24 28.27
CA GLU A 559 -10.61 5.49 29.50
C GLU A 559 -11.04 4.06 29.17
N SER A 560 -11.91 3.87 28.19
CA SER A 560 -12.34 2.53 27.73
C SER A 560 -11.15 1.72 27.20
N ILE A 561 -10.26 2.36 26.44
CA ILE A 561 -9.05 1.71 25.93
C ILE A 561 -8.09 1.37 27.08
N SER A 562 -7.91 2.28 28.05
CA SER A 562 -7.06 2.05 29.22
C SER A 562 -7.58 0.88 30.07
N SER A 563 -8.91 0.81 30.25
CA SER A 563 -9.56 -0.30 30.96
C SER A 563 -9.34 -1.64 30.26
N TYR A 564 -9.51 -1.67 28.94
CA TYR A 564 -9.28 -2.89 28.13
C TYR A 564 -7.82 -3.35 28.20
N LEU A 565 -6.85 -2.44 28.12
CA LEU A 565 -5.42 -2.76 28.18
C LEU A 565 -4.88 -2.98 29.60
N GLY A 566 -5.70 -2.73 30.64
CA GLY A 566 -5.30 -2.84 32.05
C GLY A 566 -4.25 -1.85 32.49
N ARG A 567 -4.02 -0.77 31.73
CA ARG A 567 -3.04 0.28 32.04
C ARG A 567 -3.44 1.62 31.42
N LYS A 568 -2.98 2.70 32.01
CA LYS A 568 -3.16 4.03 31.43
C LYS A 568 -2.43 4.14 30.08
N VAL A 569 -3.11 4.66 29.09
CA VAL A 569 -2.56 4.87 27.75
C VAL A 569 -2.33 6.34 27.45
N SER A 570 -1.29 6.64 26.69
CA SER A 570 -1.06 7.97 26.12
C SER A 570 -2.07 8.23 24.99
N LYS A 571 -2.27 9.50 24.64
CA LYS A 571 -3.12 9.88 23.49
C LYS A 571 -2.69 9.15 22.21
N ARG A 572 -1.40 9.10 21.92
CA ARG A 572 -0.86 8.41 20.72
C ARG A 572 -1.15 6.91 20.75
N GLU A 573 -1.04 6.25 21.90
CA GLU A 573 -1.38 4.82 22.03
C GLU A 573 -2.87 4.58 21.81
N ALA A 574 -3.72 5.48 22.34
CA ALA A 574 -5.15 5.40 22.13
C ALA A 574 -5.52 5.61 20.64
N ASP A 575 -4.91 6.59 19.97
CA ASP A 575 -5.12 6.83 18.54
C ASP A 575 -4.66 5.62 17.68
N ASN A 576 -3.52 5.01 18.01
CA ASN A 576 -3.05 3.80 17.35
C ASN A 576 -3.98 2.61 17.58
N PHE A 577 -4.53 2.45 18.79
CA PHE A 577 -5.50 1.41 19.11
C PHE A 577 -6.80 1.59 18.30
N LYS A 578 -7.33 2.81 18.25
CA LYS A 578 -8.52 3.14 17.44
C LYS A 578 -8.29 2.83 15.98
N MET A 579 -7.13 3.22 15.44
CA MET A 579 -6.75 2.93 14.05
C MET A 579 -6.67 1.42 13.80
N ASP A 580 -6.06 0.64 14.72
CA ASP A 580 -5.99 -0.82 14.59
C ASP A 580 -7.39 -1.47 14.62
N LEU A 581 -8.27 -0.99 15.49
CA LEU A 581 -9.65 -1.48 15.57
C LEU A 581 -10.47 -1.09 14.32
N GLN A 582 -10.29 0.13 13.81
CA GLN A 582 -10.86 0.55 12.51
C GLN A 582 -10.41 -0.35 11.37
N LEU A 583 -9.11 -0.65 11.30
CA LEU A 583 -8.56 -1.56 10.28
C LEU A 583 -9.10 -2.98 10.44
N SER A 584 -9.29 -3.47 11.67
CA SER A 584 -9.91 -4.76 11.94
C SER A 584 -11.32 -4.83 11.37
N TYR A 585 -12.12 -3.83 11.66
CA TYR A 585 -13.51 -3.79 11.23
C TYR A 585 -13.65 -3.54 9.71
N ARG A 586 -12.84 -2.65 9.14
CA ARG A 586 -12.80 -2.43 7.68
C ARG A 586 -12.34 -3.68 6.94
N ASN A 587 -11.32 -4.37 7.46
CA ASN A 587 -10.87 -5.66 6.92
C ASN A 587 -12.01 -6.68 6.88
N LEU A 588 -12.79 -6.78 7.95
CA LEU A 588 -13.96 -7.65 8.00
C LEU A 588 -14.95 -7.30 6.87
N LEU A 589 -15.29 -6.02 6.70
CA LEU A 589 -16.25 -5.59 5.69
C LEU A 589 -15.76 -5.89 4.25
N ILE A 590 -14.53 -5.51 3.94
CA ILE A 590 -13.97 -5.60 2.58
C ILE A 590 -13.66 -7.05 2.21
N ASP A 591 -13.05 -7.80 3.14
CA ASP A 591 -12.68 -9.18 2.90
C ASP A 591 -13.92 -10.07 2.73
N ARG A 592 -14.99 -9.87 3.50
CA ARG A 592 -16.26 -10.57 3.29
C ARG A 592 -16.94 -10.21 1.97
N ALA A 593 -16.80 -8.97 1.52
CA ALA A 593 -17.27 -8.58 0.20
C ALA A 593 -16.50 -9.30 -0.93
N MET A 594 -15.19 -9.49 -0.78
CA MET A 594 -14.36 -10.25 -1.72
C MET A 594 -14.70 -11.75 -1.72
N HIS A 595 -15.08 -12.33 -0.57
CA HIS A 595 -15.53 -13.72 -0.50
C HIS A 595 -16.91 -13.93 -1.16
N GLY A 596 -17.80 -12.96 -1.03
CA GLY A 596 -19.10 -12.98 -1.70
C GLY A 596 -19.02 -12.83 -3.22
N THR A 597 -17.94 -12.24 -3.73
CA THR A 597 -17.64 -12.08 -5.16
C THR A 597 -16.24 -12.63 -5.41
N PRO A 598 -16.03 -13.94 -5.61
CA PRO A 598 -14.72 -14.60 -5.47
C PRO A 598 -13.61 -13.92 -6.26
N GLU A 599 -12.92 -12.99 -5.62
CA GLU A 599 -11.72 -12.36 -6.15
C GLU A 599 -10.48 -13.00 -5.51
N PRO A 600 -9.39 -13.14 -6.27
CA PRO A 600 -8.16 -13.71 -5.73
C PRO A 600 -7.58 -12.80 -4.66
N ASP A 601 -7.59 -13.26 -3.41
CA ASP A 601 -6.91 -12.62 -2.29
C ASP A 601 -5.38 -12.86 -2.33
N ALA A 602 -4.64 -12.36 -1.35
CA ALA A 602 -3.19 -12.53 -1.29
C ALA A 602 -2.76 -14.01 -1.20
N ALA A 603 -3.54 -14.86 -0.54
CA ALA A 603 -3.24 -16.28 -0.41
C ALA A 603 -3.39 -17.01 -1.77
N VAL A 604 -4.46 -16.73 -2.49
CA VAL A 604 -4.69 -17.24 -3.84
C VAL A 604 -3.59 -16.78 -4.80
N ARG A 605 -3.28 -15.46 -4.80
CA ARG A 605 -2.22 -14.91 -5.67
C ARG A 605 -0.85 -15.49 -5.35
N ALA A 606 -0.46 -15.61 -4.09
CA ALA A 606 0.80 -16.24 -3.69
C ALA A 606 0.89 -17.70 -4.15
N THR A 607 -0.24 -18.42 -4.12
CA THR A 607 -0.32 -19.81 -4.56
C THR A 607 -0.21 -19.93 -6.08
N LEU A 608 -0.86 -19.05 -6.83
CA LEU A 608 -0.85 -19.07 -8.30
C LEU A 608 0.47 -18.55 -8.88
N ASN A 609 1.02 -17.46 -8.33
CA ASN A 609 2.28 -16.87 -8.80
C ASN A 609 3.53 -17.65 -8.33
N ARG A 610 3.41 -18.43 -7.27
CA ARG A 610 4.50 -19.22 -6.64
C ARG A 610 5.78 -18.42 -6.31
N GLY A 611 5.69 -17.10 -6.21
CA GLY A 611 6.81 -16.20 -5.96
C GLY A 611 7.70 -15.92 -7.17
N TRP A 612 7.34 -16.41 -8.37
CA TRP A 612 8.11 -16.15 -9.60
C TRP A 612 7.83 -14.75 -10.14
N LYS A 613 8.89 -14.05 -10.49
CA LYS A 613 8.82 -12.68 -11.02
C LYS A 613 8.28 -12.65 -12.45
N ARG A 614 7.81 -11.47 -12.86
CA ARG A 614 7.40 -11.22 -14.25
C ARG A 614 8.60 -11.24 -15.18
N GLY A 615 8.38 -11.71 -16.41
CA GLY A 615 9.41 -11.79 -17.44
C GLY A 615 10.36 -12.97 -17.28
N THR A 616 10.30 -13.74 -16.18
CA THR A 616 10.94 -15.05 -16.13
C THR A 616 10.09 -16.04 -16.92
N TRP A 617 10.73 -17.02 -17.50
CA TRP A 617 10.03 -18.05 -18.27
C TRP A 617 9.03 -18.82 -17.40
N GLU A 618 9.42 -19.21 -16.20
CA GLU A 618 8.56 -19.87 -15.23
C GLU A 618 7.40 -18.97 -14.78
N GLY A 619 7.69 -17.68 -14.54
CA GLY A 619 6.70 -16.70 -14.13
C GLY A 619 5.66 -16.45 -15.19
N GLU A 620 6.05 -16.30 -16.47
CA GLU A 620 5.12 -16.08 -17.57
C GLU A 620 4.30 -17.34 -17.90
N LEU A 621 4.94 -18.52 -17.88
CA LEU A 621 4.26 -19.79 -18.07
C LEU A 621 3.21 -20.04 -17.00
N MET A 622 3.55 -19.82 -15.71
CA MET A 622 2.59 -19.99 -14.62
C MET A 622 1.42 -19.02 -14.74
N ARG A 623 1.66 -17.74 -15.04
CA ARG A 623 0.59 -16.75 -15.22
C ARG A 623 -0.33 -17.12 -16.40
N LEU A 624 0.23 -17.69 -17.46
CA LEU A 624 -0.56 -18.19 -18.58
C LEU A 624 -1.47 -19.36 -18.18
N PHE A 625 -0.94 -20.34 -17.47
CA PHE A 625 -1.71 -21.49 -17.00
C PHE A 625 -2.73 -21.17 -15.91
N THR A 626 -2.46 -20.16 -15.12
CA THR A 626 -3.30 -19.80 -13.97
C THR A 626 -4.27 -18.67 -14.25
N GLN A 627 -4.22 -18.04 -15.43
CA GLN A 627 -5.02 -16.87 -15.81
C GLN A 627 -6.52 -17.02 -15.52
N PHE A 628 -7.09 -18.22 -15.71
CA PHE A 628 -8.51 -18.50 -15.47
C PHE A 628 -8.76 -19.41 -14.26
N LYS A 629 -7.71 -19.72 -13.51
CA LYS A 629 -7.81 -20.58 -12.32
C LYS A 629 -7.97 -19.79 -11.03
N SER A 630 -7.85 -18.48 -11.06
CA SER A 630 -7.99 -17.62 -9.88
C SER A 630 -9.36 -17.77 -9.22
N PHE A 631 -10.43 -17.71 -10.02
CA PHE A 631 -11.80 -17.87 -9.55
C PHE A 631 -12.05 -19.26 -8.89
N PRO A 632 -11.85 -20.41 -9.58
CA PRO A 632 -12.02 -21.71 -8.91
C PRO A 632 -11.07 -21.90 -7.73
N THR A 633 -9.86 -21.33 -7.77
CA THR A 633 -8.93 -21.41 -6.63
C THR A 633 -9.43 -20.60 -5.44
N SER A 634 -10.04 -19.43 -5.67
CA SER A 634 -10.65 -18.62 -4.61
C SER A 634 -11.82 -19.32 -3.93
N ILE A 635 -12.59 -20.11 -4.67
CA ILE A 635 -13.69 -20.91 -4.10
C ILE A 635 -13.16 -22.12 -3.30
N TRP A 636 -12.04 -22.72 -3.77
CA TRP A 636 -11.50 -23.93 -3.16
C TRP A 636 -10.63 -23.65 -1.92
N MET A 637 -10.00 -22.48 -1.84
CA MET A 637 -9.16 -22.07 -0.71
C MET A 637 -9.96 -21.40 0.40
#